data_558c2bd6066db9bf03b2adf5aa4925dc
#
_entry.id   558c2bd6066db9bf03b2adf5aa4925dc
#
_cell.length_a   1.000
_cell.length_b   1.000
_cell.length_c   1.000
_cell.angle_alpha   90.00
_cell.angle_beta   90.00
_cell.angle_gamma   90.00
#
_symmetry.space_group_name_H-M   'P 1'
#
loop_
_entity.id
_entity.type
_entity.pdbx_description
1 polymer ?
#
loop_
_entity_poly.entity_id
_entity_poly.type
_entity_poly.pdbx_seq_one_letter_code
_entity_poly.pdbx_strand_id
1 'polypeptide(L)'
;MDNKPGKTTKYLFILWTLYTLAVLLFIVIMVLIGNGKIGFIPDFARLENPQSNLASELITEDGELLGKYFVENRTYVDYEELAPHLVDALVATEDVRYYRHSGIDLRSLTRVAIKSVLLGKDEGGGSTISQQLAKNLFPRDTTVNRTKIGRMGHLAINKFKEWNTGVRLERSYTKNEVLTMYLNTVPFGGESIVGIKSASRTFFNTTPDSLSIDQAAILVGMLKAPTAYNPRINPDRSQVRRNTVINQMVRYGSLSEEEADSIKQIPISVDYNLASHLTGHGKHFRIFLSRFMNSSKPTSPDKEAGILAWERYRRDSLRWANDKLYGWINKTYKPDGTQYDLYRDGIRIYTTVNYKMQQYAEEAVVAQMKDYLQPEFFKEKKGRSNAPFEDISRQESTLILNRAVRQTDRYRSMAAIGVPWDSIKMSFNEPVNMKLFSWDGPIDTVLTPMDSIRYMKHILRAGFMAMDPENGNVKAFVGGHNYRYFQYEHVYQGRRQVGSTIKPFLYLLAMQEGYSPCDMIPLVPTTFPNIIDNKDTTYTPTAPGRNIFAGKMVSLKWGLATSHNWVSAWLFKNFNPQNVIDLMRKMGVTSYIDPVPSMIYGPSDISLEEMVGAFNTFSNGGVYVSPVYVTRIEDRHGNVIASFHPVESEAISHETAYLMLSLLKNVVNMTGRYRGEFYSGTSNRLRWKYGFTGELAGKTGTTQNQSDGWFIGLAPRITAAAWVGGEDRSIHFDNITMGSGTNMALPIYGEFLKRVYADSTLGISMEDEFVRPMDFYVDMDCPDITETTGNNLNDKF
;
A
#
# COMPACT_ATOMS: atom_id res chain seq x y z
N MET A 1 50.18 -77.23 -15.77
CA MET A 1 48.81 -77.11 -15.28
C MET A 1 48.36 -75.62 -15.33
N ASP A 2 47.73 -75.20 -16.44
CA ASP A 2 47.23 -73.84 -16.65
C ASP A 2 45.86 -73.75 -15.97
N ASN A 3 45.83 -73.14 -14.80
CA ASN A 3 44.60 -72.82 -14.06
C ASN A 3 43.96 -71.65 -14.70
N LYS A 4 43.18 -71.83 -15.81
CA LYS A 4 42.33 -70.79 -16.32
C LYS A 4 41.22 -70.45 -15.27
N PRO A 5 41.11 -69.19 -14.77
CA PRO A 5 40.08 -68.86 -13.80
C PRO A 5 38.68 -69.14 -14.37
N GLY A 6 37.85 -69.84 -13.63
CA GLY A 6 36.55 -70.31 -14.03
C GLY A 6 35.66 -69.05 -14.43
N LYS A 7 34.66 -69.19 -15.29
CA LYS A 7 33.81 -68.16 -15.79
C LYS A 7 33.22 -67.32 -14.65
N THR A 8 32.88 -67.90 -13.52
CA THR A 8 32.40 -67.23 -12.26
C THR A 8 33.40 -66.27 -11.67
N THR A 9 34.71 -66.63 -11.64
CA THR A 9 35.80 -65.78 -11.09
C THR A 9 36.01 -64.54 -11.98
N LYS A 10 35.87 -64.68 -13.31
CA LYS A 10 35.96 -63.58 -14.26
C LYS A 10 34.77 -62.58 -14.05
N TYR A 11 33.54 -63.09 -13.88
CA TYR A 11 32.38 -62.23 -13.61
C TYR A 11 32.46 -61.53 -12.28
N LEU A 12 32.92 -62.19 -11.24
CA LEU A 12 33.19 -61.57 -9.93
C LEU A 12 34.28 -60.49 -10.01
N PHE A 13 35.35 -60.70 -10.74
CA PHE A 13 36.41 -59.73 -10.97
C PHE A 13 35.89 -58.52 -11.73
N ILE A 14 35.09 -58.71 -12.79
CA ILE A 14 34.46 -57.62 -13.54
C ILE A 14 33.49 -56.83 -12.63
N LEU A 15 32.68 -57.51 -11.84
CA LEU A 15 31.73 -56.88 -10.90
C LEU A 15 32.47 -56.04 -9.86
N TRP A 16 33.56 -56.58 -9.27
CA TRP A 16 34.37 -55.83 -8.30
C TRP A 16 35.12 -54.66 -8.93
N THR A 17 35.59 -54.78 -10.18
CA THR A 17 36.24 -53.70 -10.91
C THR A 17 35.23 -52.60 -11.23
N LEU A 18 34.05 -52.96 -11.71
CA LEU A 18 32.97 -51.98 -11.95
C LEU A 18 32.54 -51.30 -10.66
N TYR A 19 32.42 -52.01 -9.55
CA TYR A 19 32.11 -51.49 -8.25
C TYR A 19 33.16 -50.48 -7.75
N THR A 20 34.45 -50.86 -7.81
CA THR A 20 35.56 -49.96 -7.43
C THR A 20 35.65 -48.73 -8.31
N LEU A 21 35.42 -48.87 -9.61
CA LEU A 21 35.39 -47.74 -10.54
C LEU A 21 34.21 -46.76 -10.24
N ALA A 22 33.05 -47.32 -9.92
CA ALA A 22 31.88 -46.52 -9.51
C ALA A 22 32.10 -45.76 -8.19
N VAL A 23 32.75 -46.42 -7.20
CA VAL A 23 33.11 -45.79 -5.94
C VAL A 23 34.17 -44.69 -6.13
N LEU A 24 35.19 -44.94 -6.98
CA LEU A 24 36.20 -43.92 -7.31
C LEU A 24 35.59 -42.72 -8.02
N LEU A 25 34.73 -42.99 -9.01
CA LEU A 25 33.99 -41.91 -9.72
C LEU A 25 33.13 -41.07 -8.75
N PHE A 26 32.45 -41.76 -7.82
CA PHE A 26 31.65 -41.06 -6.78
C PHE A 26 32.54 -40.19 -5.90
N ILE A 27 33.72 -40.69 -5.45
CA ILE A 27 34.66 -39.90 -4.63
C ILE A 27 35.19 -38.71 -5.43
N VAL A 28 35.56 -38.88 -6.70
CA VAL A 28 36.03 -37.79 -7.57
C VAL A 28 34.96 -36.73 -7.73
N ILE A 29 33.71 -37.11 -8.01
CA ILE A 29 32.57 -36.16 -8.12
C ILE A 29 32.39 -35.40 -6.80
N MET A 30 32.42 -36.10 -5.65
CA MET A 30 32.29 -35.45 -4.35
C MET A 30 33.41 -34.44 -4.04
N VAL A 31 34.65 -34.77 -4.42
CA VAL A 31 35.82 -33.88 -4.30
C VAL A 31 35.70 -32.68 -5.24
N LEU A 32 35.28 -32.88 -6.47
CA LEU A 32 35.08 -31.79 -7.44
C LEU A 32 33.95 -30.83 -7.01
N ILE A 33 32.85 -31.36 -6.46
CA ILE A 33 31.78 -30.58 -5.86
C ILE A 33 32.29 -29.84 -4.61
N GLY A 34 33.06 -30.54 -3.73
CA GLY A 34 33.62 -29.98 -2.51
C GLY A 34 34.56 -28.81 -2.75
N ASN A 35 35.28 -28.81 -3.87
CA ASN A 35 36.21 -27.78 -4.31
C ASN A 35 35.52 -26.69 -5.18
N GLY A 36 34.20 -26.71 -5.34
CA GLY A 36 33.46 -25.73 -6.12
C GLY A 36 33.65 -25.81 -7.64
N LYS A 37 34.34 -26.85 -8.18
CA LYS A 37 34.53 -27.01 -9.62
C LYS A 37 33.28 -27.49 -10.37
N ILE A 38 32.37 -28.17 -9.68
CA ILE A 38 31.07 -28.59 -10.20
C ILE A 38 29.98 -27.87 -9.38
N GLY A 39 29.59 -26.69 -9.86
CA GLY A 39 28.56 -25.85 -9.25
C GLY A 39 29.04 -25.10 -8.01
N PHE A 40 28.35 -24.00 -7.73
CA PHE A 40 28.66 -23.14 -6.60
C PHE A 40 28.34 -23.85 -5.26
N ILE A 41 29.31 -23.92 -4.35
CA ILE A 41 29.09 -24.17 -2.92
C ILE A 41 29.36 -22.85 -2.19
N PRO A 42 28.45 -22.39 -1.33
CA PRO A 42 28.65 -21.14 -0.59
C PRO A 42 29.91 -21.23 0.28
N ASP A 43 30.61 -20.10 0.36
CA ASP A 43 31.76 -19.94 1.23
C ASP A 43 31.36 -20.07 2.70
N PHE A 44 32.27 -20.50 3.55
CA PHE A 44 32.05 -20.76 4.98
C PHE A 44 31.60 -19.50 5.71
N ALA A 45 32.13 -18.33 5.31
CA ALA A 45 31.70 -17.03 5.84
C ALA A 45 30.20 -16.74 5.63
N ARG A 46 29.58 -17.32 4.57
CA ARG A 46 28.13 -17.22 4.35
C ARG A 46 27.33 -18.23 5.16
N LEU A 47 27.95 -19.27 5.65
CA LEU A 47 27.36 -20.27 6.56
C LEU A 47 27.45 -19.80 8.02
N GLU A 48 28.56 -19.13 8.39
CA GLU A 48 28.75 -18.54 9.72
C GLU A 48 27.88 -17.30 9.94
N ASN A 49 27.53 -16.61 8.88
CA ASN A 49 26.64 -15.47 8.92
C ASN A 49 25.58 -15.65 7.83
N PRO A 50 24.61 -16.56 8.01
CA PRO A 50 23.48 -16.63 7.10
C PRO A 50 22.93 -15.22 7.09
N GLN A 51 23.06 -14.52 5.93
CA GLN A 51 22.47 -13.18 5.77
C GLN A 51 20.99 -13.36 6.05
N SER A 52 20.63 -13.26 7.32
CA SER A 52 19.28 -13.33 7.78
C SER A 52 18.58 -12.16 7.11
N ASN A 53 17.57 -12.45 6.31
CA ASN A 53 16.66 -11.45 5.81
C ASN A 53 16.08 -10.73 7.02
N LEU A 54 16.67 -9.62 7.43
CA LEU A 54 16.23 -8.83 8.55
C LEU A 54 15.09 -7.93 8.09
N ALA A 55 13.99 -7.95 8.84
CA ALA A 55 12.89 -7.06 8.58
C ALA A 55 13.32 -5.60 8.77
N SER A 56 13.06 -4.74 7.79
CA SER A 56 13.23 -3.30 7.97
C SER A 56 12.05 -2.71 8.72
N GLU A 57 12.34 -1.75 9.60
CA GLU A 57 11.36 -1.14 10.49
C GLU A 57 11.00 0.26 10.03
N LEU A 58 9.70 0.58 10.06
CA LEU A 58 9.19 1.94 9.87
C LEU A 58 8.84 2.51 11.24
N ILE A 59 9.51 3.58 11.59
CA ILE A 59 9.37 4.25 12.88
C ILE A 59 8.71 5.60 12.63
N THR A 60 7.70 5.93 13.41
CA THR A 60 7.01 7.23 13.35
C THR A 60 7.85 8.32 14.03
N GLU A 61 7.46 9.59 13.86
CA GLU A 61 8.20 10.70 14.50
C GLU A 61 8.14 10.64 16.05
N ASP A 62 7.06 10.09 16.60
CA ASP A 62 6.84 9.85 18.02
C ASP A 62 7.49 8.55 18.54
N GLY A 63 8.28 7.86 17.70
CA GLY A 63 9.07 6.69 18.06
C GLY A 63 8.31 5.36 18.06
N GLU A 64 7.05 5.35 17.66
CA GLU A 64 6.23 4.14 17.57
C GLU A 64 6.52 3.32 16.31
N LEU A 65 6.32 2.02 16.38
CA LEU A 65 6.49 1.13 15.23
C LEU A 65 5.26 1.18 14.32
N LEU A 66 5.37 1.86 13.18
CA LEU A 66 4.28 1.92 12.19
C LEU A 66 4.12 0.58 11.44
N GLY A 67 5.21 -0.14 11.22
CA GLY A 67 5.20 -1.43 10.54
C GLY A 67 6.58 -1.93 10.15
N LYS A 68 6.61 -3.09 9.47
CA LYS A 68 7.85 -3.73 9.03
C LYS A 68 7.76 -4.13 7.57
N TYR A 69 8.89 -4.06 6.85
CA TYR A 69 9.07 -4.69 5.54
C TYR A 69 9.88 -5.96 5.72
N PHE A 70 9.35 -7.09 5.27
CA PHE A 70 10.03 -8.38 5.33
C PHE A 70 9.56 -9.29 4.18
N VAL A 71 10.47 -10.05 3.62
CA VAL A 71 10.14 -11.13 2.67
C VAL A 71 9.51 -12.28 3.41
N GLU A 72 10.09 -12.58 4.57
CA GLU A 72 9.70 -13.67 5.46
C GLU A 72 9.76 -13.13 6.89
N ASN A 73 8.72 -13.33 7.67
CA ASN A 73 8.72 -12.92 9.06
C ASN A 73 9.60 -13.92 9.86
N ARG A 74 10.93 -13.80 9.69
CA ARG A 74 11.91 -14.60 10.42
C ARG A 74 12.19 -13.92 11.76
N THR A 75 11.53 -14.37 12.79
CA THR A 75 11.95 -14.15 14.16
C THR A 75 12.72 -15.38 14.61
N TYR A 76 14.01 -15.21 14.89
CA TYR A 76 14.85 -16.30 15.37
C TYR A 76 14.45 -16.69 16.80
N VAL A 77 14.62 -17.96 17.11
CA VAL A 77 14.57 -18.53 18.47
C VAL A 77 15.92 -19.15 18.76
N ASP A 78 16.31 -19.13 20.02
CA ASP A 78 17.41 -19.94 20.53
C ASP A 78 16.89 -21.34 20.90
N TYR A 79 17.80 -22.30 21.11
CA TYR A 79 17.40 -23.68 21.40
C TYR A 79 16.55 -23.78 22.68
N GLU A 80 16.88 -22.97 23.67
CA GLU A 80 16.22 -22.88 24.99
C GLU A 80 14.79 -22.33 24.89
N GLU A 81 14.46 -21.64 23.81
CA GLU A 81 13.10 -21.14 23.53
C GLU A 81 12.21 -22.18 22.77
N LEU A 82 12.69 -23.42 22.60
CA LEU A 82 11.94 -24.51 21.95
C LEU A 82 11.37 -25.45 22.99
N ALA A 83 10.08 -25.77 22.86
CA ALA A 83 9.47 -26.80 23.70
C ALA A 83 10.17 -28.17 23.49
N PRO A 84 10.55 -28.91 24.51
CA PRO A 84 11.23 -30.20 24.37
C PRO A 84 10.48 -31.20 23.49
N HIS A 85 9.16 -31.29 23.63
CA HIS A 85 8.31 -32.17 22.82
C HIS A 85 8.20 -31.75 21.34
N LEU A 86 8.47 -30.48 20.99
CA LEU A 86 8.59 -30.04 19.60
C LEU A 86 9.84 -30.62 18.95
N VAL A 87 10.95 -30.61 19.69
CA VAL A 87 12.23 -31.20 19.24
C VAL A 87 12.06 -32.73 19.10
N ASP A 88 11.42 -33.38 20.06
CA ASP A 88 11.12 -34.81 20.03
C ASP A 88 10.24 -35.20 18.85
N ALA A 89 9.16 -34.44 18.61
CA ALA A 89 8.29 -34.67 17.47
C ALA A 89 9.02 -34.54 16.13
N LEU A 90 9.89 -33.54 16.00
CA LEU A 90 10.70 -33.30 14.80
C LEU A 90 11.68 -34.46 14.57
N VAL A 91 12.47 -34.81 15.57
CA VAL A 91 13.47 -35.87 15.48
C VAL A 91 12.82 -37.24 15.21
N ALA A 92 11.74 -37.56 15.94
CA ALA A 92 11.02 -38.83 15.75
C ALA A 92 10.39 -38.94 14.35
N THR A 93 10.01 -37.83 13.72
CA THR A 93 9.32 -37.83 12.42
C THR A 93 10.26 -37.70 11.22
N GLU A 94 11.22 -36.76 11.27
CA GLU A 94 12.06 -36.41 10.14
C GLU A 94 13.41 -37.14 10.14
N ASP A 95 14.01 -37.36 11.34
CA ASP A 95 15.36 -37.92 11.42
C ASP A 95 15.63 -38.62 12.76
N VAL A 96 15.05 -39.78 12.94
CA VAL A 96 15.12 -40.54 14.22
C VAL A 96 16.52 -40.86 14.71
N ARG A 97 17.50 -40.83 13.82
CA ARG A 97 18.91 -41.09 14.16
C ARG A 97 19.78 -39.84 14.13
N TYR A 98 19.14 -38.68 14.21
CA TYR A 98 19.79 -37.37 14.11
C TYR A 98 21.03 -37.24 14.98
N TYR A 99 20.97 -37.65 16.24
CA TYR A 99 22.11 -37.60 17.17
C TYR A 99 23.17 -38.69 16.96
N ARG A 100 23.02 -39.61 15.96
CA ARG A 100 23.89 -40.76 15.72
C ARG A 100 24.64 -40.72 14.39
N HIS A 101 24.48 -39.73 13.58
CA HIS A 101 25.20 -39.56 12.31
C HIS A 101 25.76 -38.12 12.18
N SER A 102 26.64 -37.89 11.19
CA SER A 102 27.27 -36.58 10.92
C SER A 102 26.84 -36.01 9.57
N GLY A 103 25.54 -35.66 9.43
CA GLY A 103 24.95 -35.07 8.22
C GLY A 103 24.41 -36.06 7.19
N ILE A 104 24.89 -37.30 7.16
CA ILE A 104 24.42 -38.38 6.26
C ILE A 104 24.11 -39.62 7.08
N ASP A 105 22.87 -40.13 7.00
CA ASP A 105 22.48 -41.43 7.57
C ASP A 105 22.56 -42.56 6.51
N LEU A 106 23.72 -43.26 6.48
CA LEU A 106 23.96 -44.33 5.53
C LEU A 106 22.96 -45.49 5.66
N ARG A 107 22.46 -45.81 6.88
CA ARG A 107 21.45 -46.86 7.09
C ARG A 107 20.10 -46.49 6.52
N SER A 108 19.70 -45.26 6.66
CA SER A 108 18.46 -44.75 6.05
C SER A 108 18.55 -44.68 4.53
N LEU A 109 19.71 -44.29 3.97
CA LEU A 109 19.97 -44.30 2.53
C LEU A 109 19.93 -45.71 1.93
N THR A 110 20.62 -46.71 2.57
CA THR A 110 20.56 -48.10 2.13
C THR A 110 19.16 -48.69 2.20
N ARG A 111 18.41 -48.40 3.26
CA ARG A 111 17.01 -48.83 3.41
C ARG A 111 16.12 -48.27 2.28
N VAL A 112 16.23 -46.99 1.96
CA VAL A 112 15.44 -46.34 0.89
C VAL A 112 15.88 -46.89 -0.47
N ALA A 113 17.19 -47.04 -0.73
CA ALA A 113 17.68 -47.57 -2.00
C ALA A 113 17.19 -49.01 -2.24
N ILE A 114 17.21 -49.88 -1.23
CA ILE A 114 16.70 -51.25 -1.32
C ILE A 114 15.20 -51.27 -1.57
N LYS A 115 14.42 -50.51 -0.83
CA LYS A 115 12.96 -50.50 -0.94
C LYS A 115 12.47 -49.85 -2.24
N SER A 116 13.07 -48.73 -2.67
CA SER A 116 12.68 -48.07 -3.92
C SER A 116 13.12 -48.84 -5.18
N VAL A 117 14.34 -49.40 -5.19
CA VAL A 117 14.88 -50.07 -6.37
C VAL A 117 14.41 -51.54 -6.49
N LEU A 118 14.32 -52.30 -5.38
CA LEU A 118 13.93 -53.71 -5.36
C LEU A 118 12.41 -53.95 -5.23
N LEU A 119 11.69 -53.07 -4.51
CA LEU A 119 10.25 -53.27 -4.19
C LEU A 119 9.34 -52.29 -4.92
N GLY A 120 9.85 -51.34 -5.70
CA GLY A 120 9.04 -50.37 -6.43
C GLY A 120 8.14 -49.48 -5.55
N LYS A 121 8.40 -49.43 -4.23
CA LYS A 121 7.62 -48.64 -3.29
C LYS A 121 8.32 -47.30 -3.06
N ASP A 122 7.62 -46.21 -3.35
CA ASP A 122 8.08 -44.85 -3.09
C ASP A 122 7.92 -44.54 -1.57
N GLU A 123 8.84 -45.08 -0.76
CA GLU A 123 8.94 -44.72 0.65
C GLU A 123 9.89 -43.52 0.81
N GLY A 124 9.33 -42.32 0.86
CA GLY A 124 10.05 -41.10 1.23
C GLY A 124 10.66 -41.19 2.63
N GLY A 125 11.70 -40.37 2.91
CA GLY A 125 12.29 -40.22 4.24
C GLY A 125 13.75 -40.67 4.37
N GLY A 126 14.57 -40.46 3.34
CA GLY A 126 16.02 -40.74 3.39
C GLY A 126 16.91 -39.48 3.56
N SER A 127 16.34 -38.29 3.65
CA SER A 127 17.08 -37.03 3.87
C SER A 127 17.15 -36.71 5.35
N THR A 128 18.32 -36.32 5.85
CA THR A 128 18.50 -35.88 7.25
C THR A 128 18.08 -34.42 7.43
N ILE A 129 17.85 -33.98 8.69
CA ILE A 129 17.56 -32.58 9.05
C ILE A 129 18.64 -31.64 8.50
N SER A 130 19.94 -32.04 8.60
CA SER A 130 21.07 -31.24 8.09
C SER A 130 21.03 -31.06 6.56
N GLN A 131 20.57 -32.08 5.83
CA GLN A 131 20.39 -31.99 4.37
C GLN A 131 19.18 -31.14 4.00
N GLN A 132 18.11 -31.19 4.79
CA GLN A 132 16.94 -30.34 4.61
C GLN A 132 17.29 -28.88 4.92
N LEU A 133 18.09 -28.61 5.96
CA LEU A 133 18.63 -27.29 6.27
C LEU A 133 19.49 -26.77 5.11
N ALA A 134 20.41 -27.59 4.59
CA ALA A 134 21.24 -27.23 3.43
C ALA A 134 20.38 -26.82 2.21
N LYS A 135 19.28 -27.55 1.94
CA LYS A 135 18.33 -27.22 0.88
C LYS A 135 17.57 -25.91 1.14
N ASN A 136 17.21 -25.60 2.40
CA ASN A 136 16.51 -24.36 2.76
C ASN A 136 17.43 -23.14 2.67
N LEU A 137 18.68 -23.27 3.08
CA LEU A 137 19.69 -22.20 3.00
C LEU A 137 20.12 -21.91 1.56
N PHE A 138 20.15 -22.93 0.71
CA PHE A 138 20.60 -22.84 -0.68
C PHE A 138 19.59 -23.49 -1.63
N PRO A 139 18.55 -22.74 -2.00
CA PRO A 139 17.50 -23.23 -2.88
C PRO A 139 18.06 -23.73 -4.21
N ARG A 140 17.46 -24.79 -4.74
CA ARG A 140 17.85 -25.38 -6.03
C ARG A 140 17.54 -24.40 -7.16
N ASP A 141 18.49 -24.23 -8.10
CA ASP A 141 18.21 -23.49 -9.32
C ASP A 141 17.25 -24.31 -10.21
N THR A 142 16.07 -23.77 -10.45
CA THR A 142 15.00 -24.43 -11.23
C THR A 142 15.02 -24.05 -12.71
N THR A 143 15.92 -23.14 -13.14
CA THR A 143 15.91 -22.55 -14.49
C THR A 143 16.61 -23.37 -15.54
N VAL A 144 17.35 -24.42 -15.18
CA VAL A 144 18.25 -25.15 -16.09
C VAL A 144 17.69 -26.53 -16.49
N ASN A 145 17.59 -26.74 -17.82
CA ASN A 145 17.37 -27.97 -18.59
C ASN A 145 15.93 -28.53 -18.75
N ARG A 146 15.47 -28.48 -19.99
CA ARG A 146 14.18 -28.98 -20.45
C ARG A 146 14.12 -30.50 -20.73
N THR A 147 15.24 -31.23 -20.81
CA THR A 147 15.28 -32.67 -21.12
C THR A 147 15.14 -33.54 -19.87
N LYS A 148 14.50 -34.73 -19.97
CA LYS A 148 14.33 -35.67 -18.83
C LYS A 148 15.68 -36.09 -18.22
N ILE A 149 16.67 -36.38 -19.06
CA ILE A 149 18.02 -36.83 -18.63
C ILE A 149 18.77 -35.70 -17.95
N GLY A 150 18.70 -34.46 -18.49
CA GLY A 150 19.33 -33.31 -17.89
C GLY A 150 18.71 -32.94 -16.53
N ARG A 151 17.39 -33.10 -16.35
CA ARG A 151 16.74 -32.96 -15.04
C ARG A 151 17.20 -33.97 -14.00
N MET A 152 17.36 -35.25 -14.39
CA MET A 152 17.84 -36.27 -13.47
C MET A 152 19.30 -36.00 -13.04
N GLY A 153 20.18 -35.65 -13.99
CA GLY A 153 21.56 -35.27 -13.68
C GLY A 153 21.67 -34.08 -12.74
N HIS A 154 20.86 -33.05 -13.01
CA HIS A 154 20.83 -31.86 -12.19
C HIS A 154 20.29 -32.14 -10.75
N LEU A 155 19.27 -32.97 -10.62
CA LEU A 155 18.75 -33.43 -9.32
C LEU A 155 19.81 -34.19 -8.52
N ALA A 156 20.60 -35.09 -9.18
CA ALA A 156 21.67 -35.83 -8.53
C ALA A 156 22.78 -34.89 -8.03
N ILE A 157 23.22 -33.93 -8.87
CA ILE A 157 24.22 -32.92 -8.50
C ILE A 157 23.75 -32.09 -7.29
N ASN A 158 22.49 -31.62 -7.31
CA ASN A 158 21.93 -30.88 -6.19
C ASN A 158 21.89 -31.74 -4.92
N LYS A 159 21.57 -33.03 -5.03
CA LYS A 159 21.56 -33.93 -3.88
C LYS A 159 22.96 -34.13 -3.29
N PHE A 160 23.98 -34.25 -4.14
CA PHE A 160 25.38 -34.31 -3.67
C PHE A 160 25.84 -33.01 -3.02
N LYS A 161 25.39 -31.85 -3.49
CA LYS A 161 25.63 -30.55 -2.83
C LYS A 161 24.99 -30.52 -1.44
N GLU A 162 23.72 -30.94 -1.31
CA GLU A 162 23.04 -31.03 -0.02
C GLU A 162 23.80 -31.94 0.96
N TRP A 163 24.32 -33.06 0.52
CA TRP A 163 25.14 -33.97 1.34
C TRP A 163 26.43 -33.30 1.82
N ASN A 164 27.16 -32.65 0.91
CA ASN A 164 28.43 -31.99 1.24
C ASN A 164 28.19 -30.84 2.23
N THR A 165 27.18 -30.02 1.95
CA THR A 165 26.80 -28.90 2.83
C THR A 165 26.29 -29.40 4.19
N GLY A 166 25.46 -30.45 4.24
CA GLY A 166 24.98 -31.04 5.49
C GLY A 166 26.12 -31.60 6.36
N VAL A 167 27.13 -32.23 5.76
CA VAL A 167 28.33 -32.68 6.51
C VAL A 167 29.15 -31.50 7.01
N ARG A 168 29.29 -30.43 6.21
CA ARG A 168 30.00 -29.23 6.65
C ARG A 168 29.30 -28.55 7.81
N LEU A 169 27.96 -28.42 7.76
CA LEU A 169 27.17 -27.86 8.86
C LEU A 169 27.39 -28.63 10.16
N GLU A 170 27.34 -29.97 10.12
CA GLU A 170 27.53 -30.80 11.28
C GLU A 170 28.98 -30.81 11.84
N ARG A 171 29.93 -30.36 11.04
CA ARG A 171 31.34 -30.18 11.50
C ARG A 171 31.56 -28.82 12.17
N SER A 172 30.74 -27.80 11.82
CA SER A 172 30.95 -26.45 12.27
C SER A 172 30.00 -26.04 13.41
N TYR A 173 28.87 -26.72 13.51
CA TYR A 173 27.81 -26.42 14.48
C TYR A 173 27.42 -27.64 15.30
N THR A 174 27.01 -27.42 16.53
CA THR A 174 26.46 -28.47 17.38
C THR A 174 25.13 -29.00 16.84
N LYS A 175 24.68 -30.14 17.28
CA LYS A 175 23.39 -30.73 16.93
C LYS A 175 22.23 -29.79 17.24
N ASN A 176 22.28 -29.14 18.39
CA ASN A 176 21.24 -28.22 18.82
C ASN A 176 21.18 -26.96 17.93
N GLU A 177 22.34 -26.39 17.59
CA GLU A 177 22.43 -25.25 16.66
C GLU A 177 21.91 -25.60 15.27
N VAL A 178 22.28 -26.76 14.71
CA VAL A 178 21.77 -27.22 13.40
C VAL A 178 20.24 -27.39 13.42
N LEU A 179 19.69 -27.94 14.51
CA LEU A 179 18.26 -28.13 14.68
C LEU A 179 17.52 -26.80 14.81
N THR A 180 18.09 -25.88 15.60
CA THR A 180 17.55 -24.52 15.77
C THR A 180 17.58 -23.75 14.45
N MET A 181 18.69 -23.80 13.70
CA MET A 181 18.78 -23.21 12.35
C MET A 181 17.73 -23.79 11.40
N TYR A 182 17.49 -25.13 11.47
CA TYR A 182 16.45 -25.76 10.67
C TYR A 182 15.07 -25.22 10.99
N LEU A 183 14.69 -25.21 12.27
CA LEU A 183 13.40 -24.69 12.73
C LEU A 183 13.20 -23.19 12.45
N ASN A 184 14.28 -22.41 12.43
CA ASN A 184 14.25 -20.98 12.06
C ASN A 184 14.12 -20.74 10.56
N THR A 185 14.44 -21.74 9.69
CA THR A 185 14.50 -21.54 8.24
C THR A 185 13.47 -22.32 7.44
N VAL A 186 12.77 -23.26 8.06
CA VAL A 186 11.80 -24.10 7.35
C VAL A 186 10.49 -23.39 7.10
N PRO A 187 9.89 -23.49 5.86
CA PRO A 187 8.60 -22.87 5.56
C PRO A 187 7.42 -23.69 6.12
N PHE A 188 6.45 -23.02 6.75
CA PHE A 188 5.23 -23.61 7.30
C PHE A 188 3.94 -23.29 6.52
N GLY A 189 4.02 -22.52 5.44
CA GLY A 189 2.85 -22.24 4.58
C GLY A 189 2.97 -20.92 3.84
N GLY A 190 2.98 -21.01 2.51
CA GLY A 190 3.24 -19.86 1.65
C GLY A 190 4.66 -19.29 1.82
N GLU A 191 4.94 -18.21 1.11
CA GLU A 191 6.25 -17.53 1.20
C GLU A 191 6.40 -16.67 2.47
N SER A 192 5.33 -16.50 3.26
CA SER A 192 5.29 -15.53 4.37
C SER A 192 5.41 -16.13 5.77
N ILE A 193 5.27 -17.46 5.94
CA ILE A 193 5.37 -18.13 7.24
C ILE A 193 6.61 -19.01 7.26
N VAL A 194 7.73 -18.41 7.65
CA VAL A 194 9.02 -19.09 7.74
C VAL A 194 9.52 -19.06 9.17
N GLY A 195 9.98 -20.21 9.63
CA GLY A 195 10.47 -20.43 10.99
C GLY A 195 9.37 -20.72 12.01
N ILE A 196 9.77 -21.44 13.04
CA ILE A 196 8.88 -21.99 14.07
C ILE A 196 8.18 -20.89 14.89
N LYS A 197 8.87 -19.80 15.22
CA LYS A 197 8.29 -18.67 15.98
C LYS A 197 7.16 -18.01 15.19
N SER A 198 7.37 -17.82 13.90
CA SER A 198 6.36 -17.30 12.99
C SER A 198 5.17 -18.24 12.86
N ALA A 199 5.43 -19.54 12.75
CA ALA A 199 4.39 -20.56 12.65
C ALA A 199 3.56 -20.69 13.95
N SER A 200 4.22 -20.77 15.11
CA SER A 200 3.54 -20.84 16.41
C SER A 200 2.60 -19.66 16.63
N ARG A 201 3.11 -18.45 16.35
CA ARG A 201 2.33 -17.22 16.48
C ARG A 201 1.18 -17.16 15.47
N THR A 202 1.42 -17.58 14.21
CA THR A 202 0.42 -17.51 13.16
C THR A 202 -0.72 -18.52 13.34
N PHE A 203 -0.40 -19.76 13.68
CA PHE A 203 -1.42 -20.83 13.76
C PHE A 203 -2.06 -20.94 15.14
N PHE A 204 -1.33 -20.60 16.21
CA PHE A 204 -1.77 -20.85 17.59
C PHE A 204 -1.67 -19.65 18.52
N ASN A 205 -1.25 -18.48 18.02
CA ASN A 205 -1.09 -17.24 18.78
C ASN A 205 -0.25 -17.43 20.07
N THR A 206 0.76 -18.30 20.00
CA THR A 206 1.63 -18.68 21.11
C THR A 206 3.12 -18.63 20.75
N THR A 207 4.00 -18.82 21.72
CA THR A 207 5.46 -18.91 21.51
C THR A 207 5.92 -20.36 21.35
N PRO A 208 7.07 -20.65 20.74
CA PRO A 208 7.53 -22.03 20.49
C PRO A 208 7.77 -22.86 21.75
N ASP A 209 8.15 -22.23 22.87
CA ASP A 209 8.32 -22.87 24.19
C ASP A 209 6.98 -23.26 24.86
N SER A 210 5.91 -22.56 24.50
CA SER A 210 4.56 -22.72 25.05
C SER A 210 3.62 -23.55 24.17
N LEU A 211 4.12 -24.13 23.06
CA LEU A 211 3.33 -25.05 22.22
C LEU A 211 2.90 -26.27 23.02
N SER A 212 1.66 -26.73 22.88
CA SER A 212 1.23 -28.05 23.38
C SER A 212 1.70 -29.17 22.46
N ILE A 213 1.67 -30.44 22.92
CA ILE A 213 2.16 -31.60 22.14
C ILE A 213 1.37 -31.75 20.83
N ASP A 214 0.06 -31.56 20.85
CA ASP A 214 -0.78 -31.62 19.64
C ASP A 214 -0.44 -30.48 18.65
N GLN A 215 -0.21 -29.25 19.13
CA GLN A 215 0.19 -28.11 18.32
C GLN A 215 1.59 -28.33 17.70
N ALA A 216 2.54 -28.80 18.48
CA ALA A 216 3.87 -29.17 18.00
C ALA A 216 3.79 -30.26 16.91
N ALA A 217 2.96 -31.31 17.15
CA ALA A 217 2.74 -32.39 16.19
C ALA A 217 2.06 -31.92 14.89
N ILE A 218 1.16 -30.93 14.96
CA ILE A 218 0.56 -30.29 13.77
C ILE A 218 1.66 -29.57 12.96
N LEU A 219 2.48 -28.72 13.60
CA LEU A 219 3.52 -27.96 12.91
C LEU A 219 4.56 -28.88 12.29
N VAL A 220 5.04 -29.88 13.01
CA VAL A 220 5.96 -30.90 12.47
C VAL A 220 5.30 -31.67 11.32
N GLY A 221 4.02 -32.01 11.45
CA GLY A 221 3.25 -32.64 10.37
C GLY A 221 3.21 -31.83 9.08
N MET A 222 3.13 -30.50 9.17
CA MET A 222 3.14 -29.59 8.02
C MET A 222 4.43 -29.61 7.23
N LEU A 223 5.58 -29.92 7.84
CA LEU A 223 6.89 -29.87 7.16
C LEU A 223 6.97 -30.76 5.91
N LYS A 224 6.22 -31.84 5.87
CA LYS A 224 6.17 -32.75 4.71
C LYS A 224 5.57 -32.07 3.46
N ALA A 225 4.50 -31.29 3.64
CA ALA A 225 3.81 -30.56 2.56
C ALA A 225 2.98 -29.43 3.18
N PRO A 226 3.55 -28.24 3.39
CA PRO A 226 2.94 -27.15 4.17
C PRO A 226 1.54 -26.73 3.71
N THR A 227 1.27 -26.73 2.41
CA THR A 227 -0.06 -26.40 1.88
C THR A 227 -1.06 -27.52 2.06
N ALA A 228 -0.65 -28.78 1.85
CA ALA A 228 -1.55 -29.93 1.88
C ALA A 228 -1.97 -30.31 3.31
N TYR A 229 -1.11 -30.05 4.29
CA TYR A 229 -1.37 -30.34 5.71
C TYR A 229 -1.62 -29.08 6.55
N ASN A 230 -1.99 -27.98 5.91
CA ASN A 230 -2.32 -26.74 6.61
C ASN A 230 -3.60 -26.90 7.43
N PRO A 231 -3.57 -26.72 8.77
CA PRO A 231 -4.72 -26.98 9.64
C PRO A 231 -5.91 -26.05 9.38
N ARG A 232 -5.64 -24.86 8.85
CA ARG A 232 -6.68 -23.89 8.48
C ARG A 232 -7.40 -24.25 7.17
N ILE A 233 -6.65 -24.78 6.19
CA ILE A 233 -7.16 -25.02 4.82
C ILE A 233 -7.69 -26.46 4.71
N ASN A 234 -6.99 -27.41 5.31
CA ASN A 234 -7.26 -28.84 5.22
C ASN A 234 -7.23 -29.50 6.61
N PRO A 235 -8.19 -29.19 7.52
CA PRO A 235 -8.16 -29.68 8.92
C PRO A 235 -8.13 -31.20 9.02
N ASP A 236 -8.92 -31.93 8.20
CA ASP A 236 -8.99 -33.41 8.22
C ASP A 236 -7.64 -34.04 7.83
N ARG A 237 -6.98 -33.51 6.78
CA ARG A 237 -5.65 -34.00 6.36
C ARG A 237 -4.58 -33.65 7.40
N SER A 238 -4.70 -32.48 8.03
CA SER A 238 -3.83 -32.04 9.12
C SER A 238 -3.97 -32.98 10.31
N GLN A 239 -5.20 -33.37 10.68
CA GLN A 239 -5.46 -34.31 11.78
C GLN A 239 -4.82 -35.70 11.53
N VAL A 240 -5.02 -36.26 10.35
CA VAL A 240 -4.40 -37.54 9.98
C VAL A 240 -2.86 -37.46 10.04
N ARG A 241 -2.30 -36.33 9.57
CA ARG A 241 -0.84 -36.13 9.59
C ARG A 241 -0.30 -35.88 11.00
N ARG A 242 -1.00 -35.10 11.85
CA ARG A 242 -0.70 -34.94 13.27
C ARG A 242 -0.65 -36.29 13.97
N ASN A 243 -1.66 -37.13 13.77
CA ASN A 243 -1.73 -38.48 14.37
C ASN A 243 -0.59 -39.37 13.90
N THR A 244 -0.10 -39.19 12.67
CA THR A 244 1.13 -39.87 12.18
C THR A 244 2.36 -39.41 12.97
N VAL A 245 2.53 -38.12 13.26
CA VAL A 245 3.62 -37.60 14.08
C VAL A 245 3.55 -38.15 15.50
N ILE A 246 2.39 -38.13 16.13
CA ILE A 246 2.15 -38.67 17.47
C ILE A 246 2.52 -40.18 17.53
N ASN A 247 2.12 -40.95 16.54
CA ASN A 247 2.50 -42.36 16.45
C ASN A 247 4.00 -42.60 16.30
N GLN A 248 4.74 -41.67 15.63
CA GLN A 248 6.19 -41.75 15.59
C GLN A 248 6.81 -41.42 16.95
N MET A 249 6.27 -40.43 17.69
CA MET A 249 6.73 -40.11 19.05
C MET A 249 6.56 -41.32 20.00
N VAL A 250 5.43 -41.99 19.93
CA VAL A 250 5.21 -43.26 20.72
C VAL A 250 6.22 -44.30 20.28
N ARG A 251 6.35 -44.57 18.97
CA ARG A 251 7.24 -45.59 18.43
C ARG A 251 8.68 -45.43 18.87
N TYR A 252 9.16 -44.23 19.08
CA TYR A 252 10.52 -43.90 19.45
C TYR A 252 10.68 -43.50 20.92
N GLY A 253 9.63 -43.66 21.73
CA GLY A 253 9.66 -43.57 23.19
C GLY A 253 9.66 -42.16 23.75
N SER A 254 9.23 -41.17 22.95
CA SER A 254 9.08 -39.78 23.43
C SER A 254 7.69 -39.49 23.99
N LEU A 255 6.74 -40.40 23.83
CA LEU A 255 5.35 -40.28 24.32
C LEU A 255 4.79 -41.65 24.69
N SER A 256 4.00 -41.74 25.74
CA SER A 256 3.30 -42.96 26.12
C SER A 256 2.08 -43.24 25.21
N GLU A 257 1.64 -44.49 25.12
CA GLU A 257 0.42 -44.83 24.35
C GLU A 257 -0.83 -44.14 24.91
N GLU A 258 -0.95 -44.06 26.24
CA GLU A 258 -2.10 -43.45 26.93
C GLU A 258 -2.22 -41.95 26.64
N GLU A 259 -1.09 -41.21 26.72
CA GLU A 259 -1.02 -39.78 26.36
C GLU A 259 -1.33 -39.57 24.87
N ALA A 260 -0.78 -40.41 24.00
CA ALA A 260 -1.02 -40.36 22.57
C ALA A 260 -2.51 -40.53 22.23
N ASP A 261 -3.20 -41.47 22.86
CA ASP A 261 -4.61 -41.71 22.59
C ASP A 261 -5.48 -40.54 23.08
N SER A 262 -5.13 -39.95 24.22
CA SER A 262 -5.77 -38.72 24.70
C SER A 262 -5.61 -37.55 23.72
N ILE A 263 -4.39 -37.33 23.21
CA ILE A 263 -4.10 -36.22 22.29
C ILE A 263 -4.77 -36.42 20.93
N LYS A 264 -4.85 -37.66 20.43
CA LYS A 264 -5.50 -37.93 19.14
C LYS A 264 -7.01 -37.59 19.15
N GLN A 265 -7.66 -37.56 20.31
CA GLN A 265 -9.08 -37.22 20.48
C GLN A 265 -9.31 -35.71 20.43
N ILE A 266 -8.27 -34.86 20.62
CA ILE A 266 -8.37 -33.41 20.55
C ILE A 266 -8.66 -32.99 19.09
N PRO A 267 -9.75 -32.23 18.83
CA PRO A 267 -10.02 -31.73 17.48
C PRO A 267 -8.96 -30.70 17.07
N ILE A 268 -8.71 -30.55 15.74
CA ILE A 268 -7.83 -29.50 15.24
C ILE A 268 -8.45 -28.15 15.57
N SER A 269 -7.76 -27.37 16.37
CA SER A 269 -8.11 -25.99 16.70
C SER A 269 -6.96 -25.07 16.32
N VAL A 270 -7.25 -23.95 15.64
CA VAL A 270 -6.28 -22.92 15.26
C VAL A 270 -6.78 -21.56 15.74
N ASP A 271 -5.92 -20.83 16.42
CA ASP A 271 -6.10 -19.40 16.69
C ASP A 271 -5.23 -18.63 15.67
N TYR A 272 -5.78 -18.51 14.44
CA TYR A 272 -5.02 -18.04 13.30
C TYR A 272 -4.83 -16.52 13.29
N ASN A 273 -3.64 -16.09 13.63
CA ASN A 273 -3.22 -14.68 13.62
C ASN A 273 -2.01 -14.48 12.71
N LEU A 274 -2.26 -14.23 11.42
CA LEU A 274 -1.18 -13.95 10.47
C LEU A 274 -0.60 -12.56 10.75
N ALA A 275 0.59 -12.49 11.31
CA ALA A 275 1.38 -11.26 11.35
C ALA A 275 1.77 -10.87 9.92
N SER A 276 0.89 -10.15 9.26
CA SER A 276 1.12 -9.63 7.91
C SER A 276 1.77 -8.25 8.02
N HIS A 277 2.68 -7.92 7.09
CA HIS A 277 3.12 -6.53 6.87
C HIS A 277 1.93 -5.59 6.59
N LEU A 278 0.71 -6.14 6.45
CA LEU A 278 -0.55 -5.42 6.25
C LEU A 278 -1.37 -5.23 7.54
N THR A 279 -0.92 -5.65 8.72
CA THR A 279 -1.60 -5.35 10.01
C THR A 279 -1.17 -3.98 10.55
N GLY A 280 -1.99 -3.34 11.39
CA GLY A 280 -1.70 -2.01 11.99
C GLY A 280 -2.13 -0.83 11.11
N HIS A 281 -1.74 0.37 11.54
CA HIS A 281 -2.06 1.65 10.88
C HIS A 281 -1.16 1.95 9.68
N GLY A 282 -1.55 2.93 8.86
CA GLY A 282 -0.74 3.44 7.74
C GLY A 282 -0.51 2.44 6.60
N LYS A 283 -1.42 1.49 6.36
CA LYS A 283 -1.20 0.42 5.35
C LYS A 283 -0.94 0.96 3.95
N HIS A 284 -1.74 1.92 3.49
CA HIS A 284 -1.54 2.55 2.19
C HIS A 284 -0.22 3.33 2.16
N PHE A 285 0.10 4.07 3.23
CA PHE A 285 1.36 4.80 3.35
C PHE A 285 2.58 3.87 3.26
N ARG A 286 2.57 2.75 3.98
CA ARG A 286 3.69 1.78 3.95
C ARG A 286 3.92 1.23 2.55
N ILE A 287 2.86 0.84 1.85
CA ILE A 287 2.97 0.32 0.48
C ILE A 287 3.36 1.43 -0.51
N PHE A 288 2.78 2.63 -0.35
CA PHE A 288 3.20 3.80 -1.10
C PHE A 288 4.70 4.06 -0.93
N LEU A 289 5.19 4.14 0.31
CA LEU A 289 6.59 4.41 0.62
C LEU A 289 7.52 3.34 0.03
N SER A 290 7.17 2.05 0.16
CA SER A 290 7.94 0.98 -0.46
C SER A 290 8.03 1.15 -1.98
N ARG A 291 6.92 1.43 -2.67
CA ARG A 291 6.92 1.68 -4.13
C ARG A 291 7.72 2.92 -4.50
N PHE A 292 7.59 3.97 -3.73
CA PHE A 292 8.28 5.25 -3.92
C PHE A 292 9.80 5.08 -3.84
N MET A 293 10.29 4.39 -2.81
CA MET A 293 11.71 4.10 -2.62
C MET A 293 12.28 3.10 -3.65
N ASN A 294 11.45 2.20 -4.18
CA ASN A 294 11.83 1.24 -5.21
C ASN A 294 11.61 1.74 -6.65
N SER A 295 11.17 2.98 -6.86
CA SER A 295 10.94 3.51 -8.21
C SER A 295 12.19 3.43 -9.06
N SER A 296 12.02 3.00 -10.32
CA SER A 296 13.11 2.94 -11.30
C SER A 296 13.27 4.29 -12.02
N LYS A 297 14.43 4.50 -12.65
CA LYS A 297 14.65 5.64 -13.52
C LYS A 297 13.61 5.64 -14.64
N PRO A 298 12.84 6.73 -14.85
CA PRO A 298 11.83 6.79 -15.89
C PRO A 298 12.42 6.60 -17.28
N THR A 299 11.71 5.83 -18.12
CA THR A 299 12.06 5.66 -19.54
C THR A 299 11.18 6.54 -20.41
N SER A 300 11.78 7.14 -21.44
CA SER A 300 11.04 7.95 -22.40
C SER A 300 9.92 7.16 -23.05
N PRO A 301 8.69 7.69 -23.14
CA PRO A 301 7.62 7.06 -23.88
C PRO A 301 7.90 7.06 -25.40
N ASP A 302 7.17 6.25 -26.14
CA ASP A 302 7.24 6.24 -27.59
C ASP A 302 6.85 7.60 -28.18
N LYS A 303 7.42 7.96 -29.35
CA LYS A 303 7.20 9.28 -29.98
C LYS A 303 5.71 9.54 -30.26
N GLU A 304 4.94 8.50 -30.53
CA GLU A 304 3.50 8.56 -30.81
C GLU A 304 2.62 8.51 -29.55
N ALA A 305 3.23 8.43 -28.37
CA ALA A 305 2.51 8.44 -27.10
C ALA A 305 1.80 9.78 -26.89
N GLY A 306 0.57 9.71 -26.39
CA GLY A 306 -0.24 10.90 -26.12
C GLY A 306 0.38 11.82 -25.05
N ILE A 307 -0.08 13.08 -25.04
CA ILE A 307 0.43 14.15 -24.13
C ILE A 307 0.52 13.71 -22.67
N LEU A 308 -0.44 12.95 -22.17
CA LEU A 308 -0.44 12.48 -20.77
C LEU A 308 0.71 11.53 -20.46
N ALA A 309 1.20 10.75 -21.42
CA ALA A 309 2.35 9.86 -21.23
C ALA A 309 3.65 10.67 -21.13
N TRP A 310 3.80 11.71 -21.98
CA TRP A 310 4.92 12.63 -21.94
C TRP A 310 4.95 13.47 -20.67
N GLU A 311 3.81 13.97 -20.21
CA GLU A 311 3.69 14.72 -18.96
C GLU A 311 4.00 13.86 -17.74
N ARG A 312 3.57 12.59 -17.73
CA ARG A 312 3.97 11.62 -16.69
C ARG A 312 5.48 11.42 -16.69
N TYR A 313 6.06 11.17 -17.86
CA TYR A 313 7.51 11.00 -17.99
C TYR A 313 8.28 12.23 -17.51
N ARG A 314 7.85 13.45 -17.90
CA ARG A 314 8.43 14.72 -17.45
C ARG A 314 8.39 14.84 -15.92
N ARG A 315 7.23 14.62 -15.33
CA ARG A 315 7.02 14.69 -13.87
C ARG A 315 7.89 13.68 -13.12
N ASP A 316 7.86 12.42 -13.55
CA ASP A 316 8.58 11.34 -12.88
C ASP A 316 10.10 11.51 -13.06
N SER A 317 10.55 12.08 -14.20
CA SER A 317 11.95 12.44 -14.45
C SER A 317 12.44 13.58 -13.57
N LEU A 318 11.63 14.63 -13.40
CA LEU A 318 11.94 15.74 -12.47
C LEU A 318 12.03 15.22 -11.02
N ARG A 319 11.09 14.35 -10.63
CA ARG A 319 11.10 13.74 -9.29
C ARG A 319 12.32 12.84 -9.11
N TRP A 320 12.65 12.03 -10.11
CA TRP A 320 13.88 11.21 -10.09
C TRP A 320 15.14 12.06 -9.90
N ALA A 321 15.22 13.21 -10.56
CA ALA A 321 16.40 14.09 -10.49
C ALA A 321 16.51 14.83 -9.15
N ASN A 322 15.38 15.31 -8.61
CA ASN A 322 15.38 16.27 -7.51
C ASN A 322 15.04 15.65 -6.14
N ASP A 323 14.25 14.56 -6.10
CA ASP A 323 13.87 13.92 -4.85
C ASP A 323 14.80 12.73 -4.55
N LYS A 324 15.60 12.86 -3.48
CA LYS A 324 16.56 11.83 -3.06
C LYS A 324 15.88 10.55 -2.58
N LEU A 325 14.66 10.64 -2.05
CA LEU A 325 13.92 9.48 -1.55
C LEU A 325 13.27 8.68 -2.68
N TYR A 326 12.82 9.36 -3.76
CA TYR A 326 12.22 8.71 -4.92
C TYR A 326 13.24 7.84 -5.66
N GLY A 327 13.06 6.53 -5.63
CA GLY A 327 14.00 5.56 -6.19
C GLY A 327 15.29 5.38 -5.37
N TRP A 328 15.27 5.67 -4.07
CA TRP A 328 16.44 5.61 -3.20
C TRP A 328 17.15 4.26 -3.27
N ILE A 329 16.42 3.14 -3.28
CA ILE A 329 16.96 1.78 -3.40
C ILE A 329 17.79 1.61 -4.69
N ASN A 330 17.33 2.19 -5.80
CA ASN A 330 18.00 2.09 -7.10
C ASN A 330 19.14 3.10 -7.31
N LYS A 331 19.29 4.07 -6.39
CA LYS A 331 20.32 5.12 -6.43
C LYS A 331 21.44 4.89 -5.41
N THR A 332 21.20 4.06 -4.39
CA THR A 332 22.09 3.93 -3.23
C THR A 332 22.69 2.52 -3.17
N TYR A 333 23.99 2.46 -2.94
CA TYR A 333 24.74 1.21 -2.88
C TYR A 333 25.38 1.03 -1.51
N LYS A 334 25.45 -0.22 -1.07
CA LYS A 334 26.18 -0.64 0.12
C LYS A 334 27.70 -0.56 -0.12
N PRO A 335 28.54 -0.58 0.93
CA PRO A 335 29.99 -0.59 0.78
C PRO A 335 30.55 -1.74 -0.07
N ASP A 336 29.80 -2.86 -0.17
CA ASP A 336 30.15 -4.02 -0.99
C ASP A 336 29.76 -3.88 -2.48
N GLY A 337 29.20 -2.73 -2.87
CA GLY A 337 28.76 -2.43 -4.23
C GLY A 337 27.37 -2.99 -4.58
N THR A 338 26.67 -3.67 -3.66
CA THR A 338 25.29 -4.15 -3.87
C THR A 338 24.28 -3.08 -3.51
N GLN A 339 23.07 -3.13 -4.09
CA GLN A 339 21.98 -2.24 -3.74
C GLN A 339 21.35 -2.64 -2.39
N TYR A 340 20.74 -1.67 -1.71
CA TYR A 340 19.93 -1.95 -0.52
C TYR A 340 18.65 -2.69 -0.90
N ASP A 341 18.13 -3.51 0.01
CA ASP A 341 16.85 -4.22 -0.12
C ASP A 341 15.99 -3.93 1.12
N LEU A 342 14.84 -3.27 0.90
CA LEU A 342 13.90 -2.90 1.97
C LEU A 342 13.42 -4.12 2.78
N TYR A 343 13.42 -5.29 2.17
CA TYR A 343 12.83 -6.49 2.76
C TYR A 343 13.84 -7.41 3.41
N ARG A 344 15.16 -7.12 3.24
CA ARG A 344 16.23 -8.06 3.65
C ARG A 344 17.34 -7.45 4.49
N ASP A 345 17.58 -6.15 4.40
CA ASP A 345 18.78 -5.53 4.99
C ASP A 345 18.58 -5.01 6.42
N GLY A 346 17.34 -5.06 6.95
CA GLY A 346 17.06 -4.65 8.33
C GLY A 346 17.33 -3.19 8.61
N ILE A 347 17.05 -2.32 7.63
CA ILE A 347 17.22 -0.87 7.80
C ILE A 347 16.07 -0.29 8.66
N ARG A 348 16.36 0.79 9.37
CA ARG A 348 15.39 1.57 10.11
C ARG A 348 15.04 2.84 9.35
N ILE A 349 13.76 3.01 9.03
CA ILE A 349 13.24 4.13 8.26
C ILE A 349 12.43 5.01 9.21
N TYR A 350 12.96 6.19 9.51
CA TYR A 350 12.28 7.17 10.36
C TYR A 350 11.39 8.04 9.49
N THR A 351 10.09 7.84 9.64
CA THR A 351 9.07 8.56 8.88
C THR A 351 8.66 9.83 9.62
N THR A 352 8.02 10.75 8.90
CA THR A 352 7.46 11.99 9.44
C THR A 352 6.06 11.81 10.01
N VAL A 353 5.46 10.64 9.80
CA VAL A 353 4.11 10.31 10.25
C VAL A 353 4.06 10.29 11.77
N ASN A 354 3.08 10.96 12.36
CA ASN A 354 2.75 10.85 13.77
C ASN A 354 1.73 9.72 13.96
N TYR A 355 2.02 8.78 14.86
CA TYR A 355 1.18 7.58 15.03
C TYR A 355 -0.26 7.92 15.43
N LYS A 356 -0.43 8.84 16.39
CA LYS A 356 -1.76 9.26 16.86
C LYS A 356 -2.53 10.02 15.79
N MET A 357 -1.88 10.95 15.07
CA MET A 357 -2.51 11.67 13.97
C MET A 357 -2.91 10.73 12.83
N GLN A 358 -2.09 9.71 12.53
CA GLN A 358 -2.44 8.67 11.55
C GLN A 358 -3.70 7.90 11.99
N GLN A 359 -3.76 7.50 13.26
CA GLN A 359 -4.93 6.83 13.82
C GLN A 359 -6.18 7.71 13.72
N TYR A 360 -6.10 8.98 14.14
CA TYR A 360 -7.20 9.93 14.09
C TYR A 360 -7.70 10.18 12.67
N ALA A 361 -6.79 10.22 11.69
CA ALA A 361 -7.14 10.36 10.29
C ALA A 361 -7.88 9.12 9.75
N GLU A 362 -7.42 7.92 10.06
CA GLU A 362 -8.09 6.68 9.68
C GLU A 362 -9.49 6.58 10.32
N GLU A 363 -9.61 6.91 11.60
CA GLU A 363 -10.90 6.94 12.32
C GLU A 363 -11.86 7.98 11.72
N ALA A 364 -11.38 9.18 11.39
CA ALA A 364 -12.20 10.24 10.78
C ALA A 364 -12.73 9.82 9.40
N VAL A 365 -11.89 9.18 8.57
CA VAL A 365 -12.30 8.63 7.28
C VAL A 365 -13.36 7.55 7.49
N VAL A 366 -13.12 6.60 8.40
CA VAL A 366 -14.07 5.50 8.66
C VAL A 366 -15.40 6.05 9.18
N ALA A 367 -15.39 6.96 10.16
CA ALA A 367 -16.61 7.53 10.73
C ALA A 367 -17.48 8.21 9.65
N GLN A 368 -16.90 9.07 8.83
CA GLN A 368 -17.65 9.76 7.77
C GLN A 368 -18.16 8.80 6.70
N MET A 369 -17.33 7.83 6.29
CA MET A 369 -17.67 6.91 5.22
C MET A 369 -18.66 5.85 5.67
N LYS A 370 -18.39 5.18 6.80
CA LYS A 370 -19.18 4.08 7.34
C LYS A 370 -20.51 4.54 7.89
N ASP A 371 -20.50 5.59 8.76
CA ASP A 371 -21.65 5.93 9.57
C ASP A 371 -22.61 6.88 8.84
N TYR A 372 -22.14 7.54 7.77
CA TYR A 372 -22.97 8.52 7.07
C TYR A 372 -23.01 8.34 5.54
N LEU A 373 -21.89 8.49 4.83
CA LEU A 373 -21.96 8.59 3.36
C LEU A 373 -22.37 7.28 2.69
N GLN A 374 -21.81 6.16 3.12
CA GLN A 374 -22.10 4.87 2.48
C GLN A 374 -23.55 4.42 2.67
N PRO A 375 -24.15 4.50 3.88
CA PRO A 375 -25.59 4.24 4.07
C PRO A 375 -26.48 5.11 3.19
N GLU A 376 -26.23 6.41 3.14
CA GLU A 376 -27.03 7.34 2.32
C GLU A 376 -26.84 7.07 0.83
N PHE A 377 -25.63 6.69 0.37
CA PHE A 377 -25.38 6.28 -1.01
C PHE A 377 -26.14 5.01 -1.39
N PHE A 378 -26.11 3.98 -0.55
CA PHE A 378 -26.88 2.76 -0.78
C PHE A 378 -28.39 3.04 -0.81
N LYS A 379 -28.88 3.89 0.07
CA LYS A 379 -30.29 4.29 0.13
C LYS A 379 -30.69 5.03 -1.15
N GLU A 380 -29.87 5.95 -1.64
CA GLU A 380 -30.14 6.71 -2.87
C GLU A 380 -30.16 5.79 -4.11
N LYS A 381 -29.22 4.84 -4.19
CA LYS A 381 -29.09 3.94 -5.36
C LYS A 381 -30.00 2.73 -5.32
N LYS A 382 -30.72 2.50 -4.23
CA LYS A 382 -31.59 1.32 -4.05
C LYS A 382 -32.68 1.25 -5.13
N GLY A 383 -32.79 0.11 -5.79
CA GLY A 383 -33.82 -0.16 -6.81
C GLY A 383 -33.54 0.44 -8.19
N ARG A 384 -32.44 1.13 -8.40
CA ARG A 384 -32.06 1.66 -9.72
C ARG A 384 -31.42 0.59 -10.59
N SER A 385 -31.92 0.49 -11.84
CA SER A 385 -31.51 -0.58 -12.73
C SER A 385 -30.03 -0.50 -13.21
N ASN A 386 -29.43 0.69 -13.22
CA ASN A 386 -28.03 0.93 -13.62
C ASN A 386 -27.10 1.18 -12.43
N ALA A 387 -27.61 1.06 -11.20
CA ALA A 387 -26.78 1.31 -10.00
C ALA A 387 -25.47 0.50 -10.00
N PRO A 388 -24.36 1.10 -9.52
CA PRO A 388 -24.24 2.44 -8.90
C PRO A 388 -24.00 3.59 -9.88
N PHE A 389 -24.08 3.36 -11.18
CA PHE A 389 -23.72 4.31 -12.22
C PHE A 389 -24.84 5.33 -12.48
N GLU A 390 -24.45 6.59 -12.66
CA GLU A 390 -25.31 7.71 -13.03
C GLU A 390 -24.78 8.40 -14.30
N ASP A 391 -25.64 9.12 -14.98
CA ASP A 391 -25.34 9.95 -16.16
C ASP A 391 -24.66 9.22 -17.33
N ILE A 392 -24.73 7.87 -17.33
CA ILE A 392 -24.22 7.01 -18.41
C ILE A 392 -25.24 5.96 -18.82
N SER A 393 -25.15 5.53 -20.08
CA SER A 393 -25.98 4.48 -20.64
C SER A 393 -25.65 3.08 -20.05
N ARG A 394 -26.57 2.14 -20.20
CA ARG A 394 -26.30 0.72 -19.85
C ARG A 394 -25.18 0.11 -20.67
N GLN A 395 -24.94 0.57 -21.87
CA GLN A 395 -23.82 0.10 -22.70
C GLN A 395 -22.49 0.54 -22.10
N GLU A 396 -22.37 1.81 -21.71
CA GLU A 396 -21.17 2.35 -21.06
C GLU A 396 -20.90 1.68 -19.71
N SER A 397 -21.92 1.50 -18.86
CA SER A 397 -21.76 0.80 -17.58
C SER A 397 -21.33 -0.67 -17.80
N THR A 398 -21.82 -1.33 -18.84
CA THR A 398 -21.39 -2.69 -19.22
C THR A 398 -19.92 -2.71 -19.66
N LEU A 399 -19.44 -1.70 -20.39
CA LEU A 399 -18.02 -1.58 -20.75
C LEU A 399 -17.13 -1.41 -19.50
N ILE A 400 -17.57 -0.61 -18.54
CA ILE A 400 -16.85 -0.43 -17.26
C ILE A 400 -16.78 -1.76 -16.49
N LEU A 401 -17.89 -2.48 -16.38
CA LEU A 401 -17.95 -3.77 -15.71
C LEU A 401 -17.08 -4.83 -16.43
N ASN A 402 -17.12 -4.90 -17.77
CA ASN A 402 -16.25 -5.81 -18.54
C ASN A 402 -14.77 -5.49 -18.37
N ARG A 403 -14.40 -4.22 -18.24
CA ARG A 403 -13.02 -3.82 -17.89
C ARG A 403 -12.63 -4.31 -16.50
N ALA A 404 -13.52 -4.18 -15.52
CA ALA A 404 -13.29 -4.69 -14.16
C ALA A 404 -13.17 -6.23 -14.14
N VAL A 405 -14.00 -6.96 -14.92
CA VAL A 405 -13.86 -8.41 -15.10
C VAL A 405 -12.45 -8.80 -15.53
N ARG A 406 -11.89 -8.09 -16.54
CA ARG A 406 -10.55 -8.38 -17.07
C ARG A 406 -9.42 -8.11 -16.06
N GLN A 407 -9.67 -7.36 -15.01
CA GLN A 407 -8.70 -7.07 -13.94
C GLN A 407 -8.71 -8.13 -12.84
N THR A 408 -9.68 -9.04 -12.80
CA THR A 408 -9.79 -10.09 -11.78
C THR A 408 -8.81 -11.24 -12.00
N ASP A 409 -8.41 -11.90 -10.90
CA ASP A 409 -7.57 -13.10 -10.97
C ASP A 409 -8.30 -14.26 -11.64
N ARG A 410 -9.64 -14.37 -11.45
CA ARG A 410 -10.48 -15.36 -12.15
C ARG A 410 -10.31 -15.24 -13.66
N TYR A 411 -10.42 -14.02 -14.21
CA TYR A 411 -10.19 -13.79 -15.64
C TYR A 411 -8.77 -14.15 -16.05
N ARG A 412 -7.76 -13.68 -15.33
CA ARG A 412 -6.34 -13.94 -15.67
C ARG A 412 -6.03 -15.43 -15.69
N SER A 413 -6.51 -16.18 -14.70
CA SER A 413 -6.31 -17.63 -14.63
C SER A 413 -6.97 -18.37 -15.77
N MET A 414 -8.20 -18.02 -16.13
CA MET A 414 -8.93 -18.65 -17.23
C MET A 414 -8.34 -18.28 -18.62
N ALA A 415 -7.99 -17.02 -18.80
CA ALA A 415 -7.36 -16.53 -20.03
C ALA A 415 -5.97 -17.15 -20.26
N ALA A 416 -5.19 -17.38 -19.20
CA ALA A 416 -3.86 -18.01 -19.25
C ALA A 416 -3.90 -19.46 -19.79
N ILE A 417 -5.01 -20.17 -19.59
CA ILE A 417 -5.24 -21.53 -20.11
C ILE A 417 -6.05 -21.54 -21.42
N GLY A 418 -6.25 -20.37 -22.06
CA GLY A 418 -6.86 -20.25 -23.38
C GLY A 418 -8.39 -20.31 -23.42
N VAL A 419 -9.09 -20.13 -22.28
CA VAL A 419 -10.57 -20.10 -22.27
C VAL A 419 -11.07 -18.89 -23.06
N PRO A 420 -12.00 -19.06 -24.04
CA PRO A 420 -12.57 -17.94 -24.78
C PRO A 420 -13.31 -16.92 -23.91
N TRP A 421 -13.28 -15.65 -24.34
CA TRP A 421 -13.89 -14.53 -23.60
C TRP A 421 -15.37 -14.78 -23.24
N ASP A 422 -16.17 -15.32 -24.16
CA ASP A 422 -17.61 -15.55 -23.92
C ASP A 422 -17.83 -16.60 -22.83
N SER A 423 -17.03 -17.67 -22.81
CA SER A 423 -17.08 -18.67 -21.73
C SER A 423 -16.65 -18.12 -20.38
N ILE A 424 -15.60 -17.27 -20.37
CA ILE A 424 -15.20 -16.57 -19.16
C ILE A 424 -16.34 -15.69 -18.67
N LYS A 425 -16.94 -14.89 -19.55
CA LYS A 425 -18.08 -14.00 -19.20
C LYS A 425 -19.28 -14.79 -18.65
N MET A 426 -19.59 -15.95 -19.21
CA MET A 426 -20.63 -16.83 -18.69
C MET A 426 -20.34 -17.26 -17.24
N SER A 427 -19.09 -17.63 -16.94
CA SER A 427 -18.68 -18.03 -15.59
C SER A 427 -18.84 -16.93 -14.53
N PHE A 428 -18.91 -15.65 -14.95
CA PHE A 428 -19.15 -14.52 -14.05
C PHE A 428 -20.64 -14.37 -13.68
N ASN A 429 -21.54 -15.11 -14.31
CA ASN A 429 -22.98 -15.14 -13.97
C ASN A 429 -23.35 -16.38 -13.13
N GLU A 430 -22.41 -17.25 -12.80
CA GLU A 430 -22.63 -18.41 -11.93
C GLU A 430 -22.39 -18.05 -10.47
N PRO A 431 -23.35 -18.31 -9.55
CA PRO A 431 -23.18 -18.04 -8.13
C PRO A 431 -22.04 -18.86 -7.53
N VAL A 432 -21.18 -18.23 -6.74
CA VAL A 432 -20.07 -18.88 -6.02
C VAL A 432 -19.98 -18.36 -4.59
N ASN A 433 -19.48 -19.19 -3.68
CA ASN A 433 -19.16 -18.77 -2.32
C ASN A 433 -18.01 -17.76 -2.34
N MET A 434 -18.17 -16.62 -1.69
CA MET A 434 -17.15 -15.58 -1.63
C MET A 434 -17.22 -14.77 -0.35
N LYS A 435 -16.09 -14.12 -0.04
CA LYS A 435 -16.00 -13.11 1.01
C LYS A 435 -16.00 -11.72 0.39
N LEU A 436 -16.95 -10.89 0.78
CA LEU A 436 -17.06 -9.50 0.36
C LEU A 436 -16.65 -8.55 1.49
N PHE A 437 -16.24 -7.36 1.10
CA PHE A 437 -16.05 -6.25 2.02
C PHE A 437 -17.41 -5.79 2.56
N SER A 438 -17.49 -5.59 3.87
CA SER A 438 -18.46 -4.67 4.48
C SER A 438 -17.76 -3.81 5.52
N TRP A 439 -18.40 -2.72 5.91
CA TRP A 439 -17.87 -1.82 6.93
C TRP A 439 -17.81 -2.45 8.33
N ASP A 440 -18.59 -3.49 8.59
CA ASP A 440 -18.64 -4.23 9.85
C ASP A 440 -17.78 -5.50 9.85
N GLY A 441 -16.99 -5.67 8.81
CA GLY A 441 -16.11 -6.82 8.60
C GLY A 441 -16.51 -7.65 7.38
N PRO A 442 -15.68 -8.63 6.98
CA PRO A 442 -15.95 -9.45 5.82
C PRO A 442 -17.22 -10.27 5.99
N ILE A 443 -18.09 -10.31 4.99
CA ILE A 443 -19.29 -11.16 4.95
C ILE A 443 -19.07 -12.35 4.01
N ASP A 444 -19.42 -13.53 4.49
CA ASP A 444 -19.50 -14.74 3.68
C ASP A 444 -20.86 -14.78 2.97
N THR A 445 -20.86 -14.93 1.66
CA THR A 445 -22.09 -14.87 0.85
C THR A 445 -21.96 -15.68 -0.42
N VAL A 446 -23.11 -15.95 -1.04
CA VAL A 446 -23.21 -16.62 -2.35
C VAL A 446 -23.72 -15.60 -3.34
N LEU A 447 -22.86 -15.14 -4.24
CA LEU A 447 -23.19 -14.18 -5.30
C LEU A 447 -22.54 -14.58 -6.62
N THR A 448 -23.07 -14.03 -7.73
CA THR A 448 -22.31 -14.09 -8.98
C THR A 448 -21.07 -13.20 -8.89
N PRO A 449 -19.93 -13.58 -9.52
CA PRO A 449 -18.78 -12.70 -9.59
C PRO A 449 -19.09 -11.32 -10.21
N MET A 450 -20.05 -11.23 -11.13
CA MET A 450 -20.50 -9.97 -11.72
C MET A 450 -21.20 -9.09 -10.67
N ASP A 451 -22.08 -9.64 -9.86
CA ASP A 451 -22.78 -8.89 -8.81
C ASP A 451 -21.82 -8.46 -7.72
N SER A 452 -20.80 -9.28 -7.41
CA SER A 452 -19.75 -8.88 -6.47
C SER A 452 -18.95 -7.68 -6.97
N ILE A 453 -18.58 -7.63 -8.27
CA ILE A 453 -17.93 -6.47 -8.89
C ILE A 453 -18.83 -5.25 -8.77
N ARG A 454 -20.11 -5.38 -9.11
CA ARG A 454 -21.08 -4.29 -9.02
C ARG A 454 -21.24 -3.79 -7.59
N TYR A 455 -21.31 -4.70 -6.61
CA TYR A 455 -21.34 -4.36 -5.19
C TYR A 455 -20.10 -3.59 -4.75
N MET A 456 -18.89 -4.06 -5.14
CA MET A 456 -17.64 -3.40 -4.78
C MET A 456 -17.52 -1.99 -5.40
N LYS A 457 -18.15 -1.75 -6.54
CA LYS A 457 -18.24 -0.44 -7.16
C LYS A 457 -19.22 0.53 -6.46
N HIS A 458 -20.18 0.02 -5.67
CA HIS A 458 -21.01 0.88 -4.81
C HIS A 458 -20.22 1.47 -3.63
N ILE A 459 -19.09 0.91 -3.27
CA ILE A 459 -18.30 1.37 -2.13
C ILE A 459 -17.56 2.64 -2.54
N LEU A 460 -17.90 3.76 -1.89
CA LEU A 460 -17.21 5.05 -2.10
C LEU A 460 -15.74 4.96 -1.62
N ARG A 461 -14.89 5.78 -2.21
CA ARG A 461 -13.47 5.90 -1.91
C ARG A 461 -13.19 7.22 -1.19
N ALA A 462 -12.13 7.23 -0.39
CA ALA A 462 -11.65 8.44 0.26
C ALA A 462 -10.13 8.46 0.30
N GLY A 463 -9.56 9.66 0.27
CA GLY A 463 -8.16 9.94 0.55
C GLY A 463 -8.05 11.08 1.54
N PHE A 464 -7.03 11.06 2.41
CA PHE A 464 -6.74 12.12 3.37
C PHE A 464 -5.24 12.25 3.59
N MET A 465 -4.76 13.49 3.70
CA MET A 465 -3.38 13.79 4.03
C MET A 465 -3.34 15.02 4.94
N ALA A 466 -2.47 14.98 5.95
CA ALA A 466 -2.16 16.11 6.81
C ALA A 466 -0.64 16.37 6.81
N MET A 467 -0.26 17.64 6.80
CA MET A 467 1.13 18.09 6.65
C MET A 467 1.39 19.27 7.59
N ASP A 468 2.58 19.32 8.17
CA ASP A 468 3.07 20.44 8.93
C ASP A 468 3.45 21.58 7.97
N PRO A 469 2.92 22.79 8.16
CA PRO A 469 3.17 23.92 7.25
C PRO A 469 4.63 24.34 7.16
N GLU A 470 5.35 24.29 8.27
CA GLU A 470 6.69 24.87 8.40
C GLU A 470 7.76 23.99 7.74
N ASN A 471 7.71 22.69 7.98
CA ASN A 471 8.79 21.77 7.58
C ASN A 471 8.38 20.75 6.53
N GLY A 472 7.13 20.77 6.07
CA GLY A 472 6.64 19.85 5.04
C GLY A 472 6.41 18.41 5.50
N ASN A 473 6.56 18.11 6.78
CA ASN A 473 6.42 16.77 7.32
C ASN A 473 4.99 16.25 7.18
N VAL A 474 4.82 15.13 6.51
CA VAL A 474 3.52 14.46 6.38
C VAL A 474 3.19 13.76 7.69
N LYS A 475 2.20 14.27 8.42
CA LYS A 475 1.81 13.80 9.75
C LYS A 475 0.80 12.64 9.70
N ALA A 476 -0.04 12.61 8.67
CA ALA A 476 -0.99 11.52 8.43
C ALA A 476 -1.22 11.30 6.93
N PHE A 477 -1.42 10.04 6.54
CA PHE A 477 -1.59 9.64 5.14
C PHE A 477 -2.58 8.47 5.05
N VAL A 478 -3.80 8.73 4.60
CA VAL A 478 -4.84 7.71 4.40
C VAL A 478 -5.16 7.60 2.92
N GLY A 479 -4.53 6.65 2.24
CA GLY A 479 -4.74 6.41 0.80
C GLY A 479 -6.05 5.71 0.46
N GLY A 480 -6.78 5.22 1.46
CA GLY A 480 -8.05 4.52 1.33
C GLY A 480 -8.46 3.88 2.66
N HIS A 481 -9.71 3.47 2.79
CA HIS A 481 -10.26 2.97 4.05
C HIS A 481 -9.94 1.49 4.36
N ASN A 482 -9.60 0.67 3.34
CA ASN A 482 -9.27 -0.75 3.56
C ASN A 482 -8.34 -1.29 2.47
N TYR A 483 -7.06 -1.45 2.77
CA TYR A 483 -6.05 -1.90 1.80
C TYR A 483 -6.29 -3.32 1.27
N ARG A 484 -6.88 -4.21 2.06
CA ARG A 484 -7.11 -5.60 1.64
C ARG A 484 -8.02 -5.71 0.41
N TYR A 485 -9.03 -4.82 0.34
CA TYR A 485 -10.03 -4.82 -0.73
C TYR A 485 -9.83 -3.69 -1.73
N PHE A 486 -9.21 -2.57 -1.32
CA PHE A 486 -9.06 -1.34 -2.09
C PHE A 486 -7.61 -0.87 -2.02
N GLN A 487 -6.79 -1.41 -2.92
CA GLN A 487 -5.33 -1.21 -2.91
C GLN A 487 -4.89 0.06 -3.62
N TYR A 488 -5.77 0.68 -4.44
CA TYR A 488 -5.45 1.92 -5.13
C TYR A 488 -5.38 3.07 -4.13
N GLU A 489 -4.28 3.81 -4.17
CA GLU A 489 -3.96 4.87 -3.21
C GLU A 489 -4.39 6.22 -3.79
N HIS A 490 -5.18 7.00 -3.02
CA HIS A 490 -5.84 8.22 -3.49
C HIS A 490 -5.16 9.53 -3.07
N VAL A 491 -3.99 9.50 -2.43
CA VAL A 491 -3.25 10.70 -2.01
C VAL A 491 -2.21 11.10 -3.06
N TYR A 492 -1.31 10.20 -3.41
CA TYR A 492 -0.21 10.43 -4.33
C TYR A 492 -0.51 9.91 -5.75
N GLN A 493 -1.00 8.65 -5.85
CA GLN A 493 -1.25 8.00 -7.12
C GLN A 493 -2.56 8.46 -7.75
N GLY A 494 -3.59 8.65 -6.92
CA GLY A 494 -4.91 9.08 -7.34
C GLY A 494 -4.91 10.53 -7.81
N ARG A 495 -5.32 10.75 -9.07
CA ARG A 495 -5.56 12.09 -9.62
C ARG A 495 -7.02 12.24 -9.95
N ARG A 496 -7.61 13.29 -9.44
CA ARG A 496 -9.05 13.54 -9.56
C ARG A 496 -9.30 15.02 -9.86
N GLN A 497 -10.43 15.29 -10.49
CA GLN A 497 -10.83 16.67 -10.76
C GLN A 497 -10.96 17.46 -9.46
N VAL A 498 -10.22 18.58 -9.40
CA VAL A 498 -10.12 19.37 -8.16
C VAL A 498 -11.33 20.30 -7.92
N GLY A 499 -12.16 20.51 -8.95
CA GLY A 499 -13.31 21.39 -8.82
C GLY A 499 -12.93 22.79 -8.34
N SER A 500 -13.77 23.38 -7.53
CA SER A 500 -13.58 24.74 -7.03
C SER A 500 -12.37 24.97 -6.10
N THR A 501 -11.58 23.94 -5.78
CA THR A 501 -10.33 24.15 -5.02
C THR A 501 -9.24 24.81 -5.86
N ILE A 502 -9.41 24.92 -7.19
CA ILE A 502 -8.50 25.67 -8.06
C ILE A 502 -8.69 27.20 -7.94
N LYS A 503 -9.88 27.67 -7.54
CA LYS A 503 -10.20 29.10 -7.52
C LYS A 503 -9.26 29.98 -6.70
N PRO A 504 -8.75 29.57 -5.52
CA PRO A 504 -7.79 30.37 -4.78
C PRO A 504 -6.56 30.81 -5.60
N PHE A 505 -6.10 30.00 -6.56
CA PHE A 505 -4.95 30.37 -7.40
C PHE A 505 -5.30 31.50 -8.39
N LEU A 506 -6.54 31.54 -8.89
CA LEU A 506 -7.04 32.67 -9.66
C LEU A 506 -7.12 33.94 -8.80
N TYR A 507 -7.69 33.84 -7.59
CA TYR A 507 -7.76 34.98 -6.68
C TYR A 507 -6.38 35.44 -6.22
N LEU A 508 -5.46 34.50 -6.01
CA LEU A 508 -4.07 34.81 -5.73
C LEU A 508 -3.45 35.69 -6.84
N LEU A 509 -3.63 35.29 -8.11
CA LEU A 509 -3.15 36.08 -9.24
C LEU A 509 -3.78 37.47 -9.25
N ALA A 510 -5.09 37.57 -9.02
CA ALA A 510 -5.77 38.86 -8.96
C ALA A 510 -5.23 39.76 -7.85
N MET A 511 -5.01 39.20 -6.64
CA MET A 511 -4.44 39.97 -5.54
C MET A 511 -3.00 40.48 -5.85
N GLN A 512 -2.22 39.69 -6.57
CA GLN A 512 -0.88 40.12 -7.05
C GLN A 512 -0.95 41.24 -8.08
N GLU A 513 -2.00 41.26 -8.89
CA GLU A 513 -2.25 42.30 -9.91
C GLU A 513 -2.97 43.54 -9.34
N GLY A 514 -3.09 43.65 -8.00
CA GLY A 514 -3.59 44.83 -7.30
C GLY A 514 -5.09 44.86 -7.02
N TYR A 515 -5.81 43.77 -7.23
CA TYR A 515 -7.19 43.66 -6.78
C TYR A 515 -7.27 43.61 -5.25
N SER A 516 -8.37 44.11 -4.68
CA SER A 516 -8.69 44.07 -3.25
C SER A 516 -9.78 43.05 -2.95
N PRO A 517 -9.78 42.41 -1.77
CA PRO A 517 -10.93 41.63 -1.28
C PRO A 517 -12.25 42.36 -1.35
N CYS A 518 -12.24 43.69 -1.22
CA CYS A 518 -13.38 44.57 -1.22
C CYS A 518 -13.81 45.08 -2.61
N ASP A 519 -13.09 44.76 -3.69
CA ASP A 519 -13.51 45.13 -5.03
C ASP A 519 -14.86 44.55 -5.36
N MET A 520 -15.77 45.44 -5.73
CA MET A 520 -17.16 45.10 -6.06
C MET A 520 -17.30 44.82 -7.54
N ILE A 521 -17.81 43.65 -7.88
CA ILE A 521 -18.04 43.23 -9.26
C ILE A 521 -19.49 42.83 -9.50
N PRO A 522 -20.01 43.01 -10.74
CA PRO A 522 -21.39 42.64 -11.05
C PRO A 522 -21.59 41.12 -11.07
N LEU A 523 -22.58 40.62 -10.38
CA LEU A 523 -22.94 39.20 -10.37
C LEU A 523 -23.79 38.85 -11.60
N VAL A 524 -23.15 38.71 -12.74
CA VAL A 524 -23.78 38.43 -14.04
C VAL A 524 -23.09 37.27 -14.74
N PRO A 525 -23.78 36.50 -15.61
CA PRO A 525 -23.13 35.47 -16.43
C PRO A 525 -22.05 36.08 -17.31
N THR A 526 -20.88 35.47 -17.30
CA THR A 526 -19.74 35.86 -18.15
C THR A 526 -19.51 34.79 -19.21
N THR A 527 -19.50 35.19 -20.48
CA THR A 527 -19.31 34.29 -21.62
C THR A 527 -17.89 34.36 -22.14
N PHE A 528 -17.29 33.22 -22.42
CA PHE A 528 -15.98 33.09 -23.05
C PHE A 528 -16.11 32.62 -24.50
N PRO A 529 -15.29 33.13 -25.41
CA PRO A 529 -15.15 32.52 -26.72
C PRO A 529 -14.48 31.15 -26.54
N ASN A 530 -15.01 30.14 -27.19
CA ASN A 530 -14.45 28.79 -27.18
C ASN A 530 -14.36 28.26 -28.61
N ILE A 531 -13.25 27.66 -28.96
CA ILE A 531 -13.04 27.05 -30.28
C ILE A 531 -13.05 25.54 -30.07
N ILE A 532 -14.11 24.88 -30.53
CA ILE A 532 -14.23 23.42 -30.52
C ILE A 532 -14.32 22.95 -31.96
N ASP A 533 -13.44 22.05 -32.38
CA ASP A 533 -13.42 21.44 -33.72
C ASP A 533 -13.44 22.48 -34.87
N ASN A 534 -12.66 23.56 -34.75
CA ASN A 534 -12.64 24.69 -35.69
C ASN A 534 -13.98 25.41 -35.84
N LYS A 535 -14.88 25.32 -34.86
CA LYS A 535 -16.12 26.10 -34.83
C LYS A 535 -16.04 27.10 -33.68
N ASP A 536 -16.35 28.35 -33.99
CA ASP A 536 -16.52 29.39 -32.95
C ASP A 536 -17.74 29.05 -32.11
N THR A 537 -17.53 28.67 -30.87
CA THR A 537 -18.55 28.43 -29.87
C THR A 537 -18.35 29.34 -28.70
N THR A 538 -19.37 29.48 -27.87
CA THR A 538 -19.29 30.26 -26.62
C THR A 538 -19.52 29.35 -25.44
N TYR A 539 -18.79 29.61 -24.36
CA TYR A 539 -18.95 28.93 -23.09
C TYR A 539 -19.38 29.90 -22.00
N THR A 540 -20.55 29.67 -21.40
CA THR A 540 -21.08 30.44 -20.27
C THR A 540 -21.20 29.49 -19.07
N PRO A 541 -20.43 29.70 -17.98
CA PRO A 541 -20.53 28.87 -16.80
C PRO A 541 -21.88 29.00 -16.11
N THR A 542 -22.40 27.88 -15.63
CA THR A 542 -23.61 27.86 -14.82
C THR A 542 -23.26 28.12 -13.35
N ALA A 543 -24.16 28.81 -12.65
CA ALA A 543 -24.14 28.92 -11.19
C ALA A 543 -25.11 27.88 -10.62
N PRO A 544 -24.67 27.03 -9.67
CA PRO A 544 -25.58 26.05 -9.07
C PRO A 544 -26.62 26.73 -8.16
N GLY A 545 -27.84 26.23 -8.20
CA GLY A 545 -28.95 26.70 -7.36
C GLY A 545 -29.64 27.99 -7.86
N ARG A 546 -30.58 28.50 -7.03
CA ARG A 546 -31.31 29.74 -7.32
C ARG A 546 -30.42 30.95 -7.05
N ASN A 547 -30.06 31.69 -8.08
CA ASN A 547 -29.17 32.85 -7.97
C ASN A 547 -29.98 34.09 -7.59
N ILE A 548 -30.32 34.21 -6.29
CA ILE A 548 -31.16 35.28 -5.74
C ILE A 548 -30.47 36.66 -5.73
N PHE A 549 -29.17 36.70 -5.89
CA PHE A 549 -28.36 37.93 -5.91
C PHE A 549 -27.95 38.34 -7.34
N ALA A 550 -28.45 37.68 -8.38
CA ALA A 550 -28.14 38.04 -9.77
C ALA A 550 -28.39 39.52 -10.04
N GLY A 551 -27.46 40.17 -10.75
CA GLY A 551 -27.55 41.60 -11.07
C GLY A 551 -27.11 42.54 -9.93
N LYS A 552 -26.72 42.01 -8.77
CA LYS A 552 -26.16 42.85 -7.67
C LYS A 552 -24.63 42.96 -7.82
N MET A 553 -24.10 43.98 -7.14
CA MET A 553 -22.65 44.07 -6.96
C MET A 553 -22.24 43.22 -5.76
N VAL A 554 -21.18 42.38 -5.91
CA VAL A 554 -20.66 41.52 -4.86
C VAL A 554 -19.16 41.72 -4.70
N SER A 555 -18.68 41.64 -3.47
CA SER A 555 -17.24 41.72 -3.21
C SER A 555 -16.48 40.43 -3.64
N LEU A 556 -15.21 40.56 -3.97
CA LEU A 556 -14.36 39.40 -4.27
C LEU A 556 -14.27 38.44 -3.07
N LYS A 557 -14.23 38.98 -1.82
CA LYS A 557 -14.27 38.12 -0.62
C LYS A 557 -15.54 37.26 -0.55
N TRP A 558 -16.71 37.84 -0.88
CA TRP A 558 -17.98 37.11 -0.95
C TRP A 558 -17.94 36.03 -2.05
N GLY A 559 -17.40 36.41 -3.21
CA GLY A 559 -17.29 35.49 -4.37
C GLY A 559 -16.47 34.22 -4.08
N LEU A 560 -15.35 34.37 -3.37
CA LEU A 560 -14.52 33.22 -2.98
C LEU A 560 -15.18 32.41 -1.84
N ALA A 561 -15.75 33.11 -0.84
CA ALA A 561 -16.37 32.47 0.31
C ALA A 561 -17.58 31.60 -0.08
N THR A 562 -18.43 32.09 -0.97
CA THR A 562 -19.57 31.35 -1.53
C THR A 562 -19.18 30.44 -2.70
N SER A 563 -17.93 30.52 -3.14
CA SER A 563 -17.40 29.75 -4.29
C SER A 563 -18.17 30.00 -5.58
N HIS A 564 -18.64 31.26 -5.82
CA HIS A 564 -19.54 31.58 -6.90
C HIS A 564 -18.88 31.53 -8.28
N ASN A 565 -19.46 30.79 -9.23
CA ASN A 565 -18.85 30.55 -10.56
C ASN A 565 -18.79 31.81 -11.42
N TRP A 566 -19.84 32.66 -11.40
CA TRP A 566 -19.85 33.88 -12.20
C TRP A 566 -18.80 34.89 -11.75
N VAL A 567 -18.57 35.00 -10.43
CA VAL A 567 -17.50 35.85 -9.90
C VAL A 567 -16.12 35.39 -10.40
N SER A 568 -15.87 34.09 -10.33
CA SER A 568 -14.60 33.54 -10.85
C SER A 568 -14.49 33.70 -12.36
N ALA A 569 -15.59 33.58 -13.12
CA ALA A 569 -15.61 33.79 -14.56
C ALA A 569 -15.29 35.26 -14.91
N TRP A 570 -15.95 36.20 -14.22
CA TRP A 570 -15.73 37.62 -14.42
C TRP A 570 -14.25 38.00 -14.15
N LEU A 571 -13.72 37.53 -13.04
CA LEU A 571 -12.33 37.74 -12.65
C LEU A 571 -11.36 37.18 -13.67
N PHE A 572 -11.59 35.93 -14.12
CA PHE A 572 -10.70 35.23 -15.04
C PHE A 572 -10.63 35.82 -16.45
N LYS A 573 -11.69 36.52 -16.89
CA LYS A 573 -11.73 37.19 -18.19
C LYS A 573 -10.55 38.14 -18.42
N ASN A 574 -9.97 38.65 -17.34
CA ASN A 574 -8.84 39.59 -17.36
C ASN A 574 -7.45 38.94 -17.34
N PHE A 575 -7.39 37.58 -17.23
CA PHE A 575 -6.13 36.86 -17.04
C PHE A 575 -5.89 35.80 -18.13
N ASN A 576 -4.60 35.60 -18.48
CA ASN A 576 -4.19 34.47 -19.28
C ASN A 576 -4.22 33.17 -18.44
N PRO A 577 -4.84 32.08 -18.93
CA PRO A 577 -4.80 30.77 -18.27
C PRO A 577 -3.41 30.33 -17.85
N GLN A 578 -2.37 30.60 -18.68
CA GLN A 578 -1.01 30.20 -18.41
C GLN A 578 -0.44 30.84 -17.15
N ASN A 579 -0.80 32.08 -16.83
CA ASN A 579 -0.31 32.79 -15.63
C ASN A 579 -0.76 32.06 -14.35
N VAL A 580 -2.01 31.59 -14.32
CA VAL A 580 -2.53 30.80 -13.19
C VAL A 580 -1.79 29.45 -13.09
N ILE A 581 -1.55 28.79 -14.23
CA ILE A 581 -0.80 27.54 -14.28
C ILE A 581 0.63 27.73 -13.77
N ASP A 582 1.33 28.78 -14.22
CA ASP A 582 2.71 29.06 -13.81
C ASP A 582 2.80 29.34 -12.31
N LEU A 583 1.80 30.02 -11.75
CA LEU A 583 1.70 30.23 -10.31
C LEU A 583 1.48 28.91 -9.56
N MET A 584 0.58 28.05 -10.04
CA MET A 584 0.40 26.70 -9.46
C MET A 584 1.68 25.86 -9.56
N ARG A 585 2.46 26.00 -10.64
CA ARG A 585 3.77 25.32 -10.79
C ARG A 585 4.77 25.76 -9.73
N LYS A 586 4.85 27.08 -9.44
CA LYS A 586 5.69 27.61 -8.35
C LYS A 586 5.29 27.05 -6.98
N MET A 587 4.00 26.77 -6.80
CA MET A 587 3.43 26.17 -5.59
C MET A 587 3.44 24.62 -5.60
N GLY A 588 4.22 23.98 -6.49
CA GLY A 588 4.48 22.55 -6.48
C GLY A 588 3.50 21.66 -7.26
N VAL A 589 2.51 22.22 -7.95
CA VAL A 589 1.61 21.41 -8.78
C VAL A 589 2.32 20.97 -10.06
N THR A 590 2.46 19.69 -10.28
CA THR A 590 3.16 19.08 -11.43
C THR A 590 2.22 18.39 -12.42
N SER A 591 0.98 18.12 -12.03
CA SER A 591 -0.07 17.50 -12.87
C SER A 591 -0.38 18.38 -14.09
N TYR A 592 -0.75 17.76 -15.21
CA TYR A 592 -1.13 18.47 -16.43
C TYR A 592 -2.41 19.31 -16.21
N ILE A 593 -2.37 20.54 -16.63
CA ILE A 593 -3.49 21.47 -16.62
C ILE A 593 -3.61 22.04 -18.03
N ASP A 594 -4.77 21.89 -18.64
CA ASP A 594 -5.05 22.43 -19.96
C ASP A 594 -5.31 23.94 -19.87
N PRO A 595 -4.59 24.80 -20.64
CA PRO A 595 -4.71 26.25 -20.55
C PRO A 595 -5.95 26.78 -21.29
N VAL A 596 -7.12 26.35 -20.86
CA VAL A 596 -8.42 26.74 -21.42
C VAL A 596 -9.29 27.48 -20.39
N PRO A 597 -10.27 28.31 -20.81
CA PRO A 597 -11.09 29.09 -19.88
C PRO A 597 -11.83 28.28 -18.82
N SER A 598 -12.21 27.04 -19.12
CA SER A 598 -12.88 26.15 -18.18
C SER A 598 -11.99 25.66 -17.04
N MET A 599 -10.65 25.84 -17.12
CA MET A 599 -9.71 25.40 -16.10
C MET A 599 -10.04 25.90 -14.70
N ILE A 600 -10.61 27.11 -14.57
CA ILE A 600 -10.97 27.73 -13.29
C ILE A 600 -12.07 27.00 -12.51
N TYR A 601 -12.72 26.04 -13.13
CA TYR A 601 -13.72 25.16 -12.49
C TYR A 601 -13.13 23.81 -12.10
N GLY A 602 -11.82 23.63 -12.30
CA GLY A 602 -11.04 22.47 -11.87
C GLY A 602 -11.36 21.17 -12.57
N PRO A 603 -11.48 21.13 -13.92
CA PRO A 603 -11.62 19.87 -14.66
C PRO A 603 -10.32 19.05 -14.68
N SER A 604 -9.20 19.66 -14.30
CA SER A 604 -7.88 19.01 -14.29
C SER A 604 -7.74 18.01 -13.16
N ASP A 605 -7.12 16.89 -13.48
CA ASP A 605 -6.84 15.80 -12.56
C ASP A 605 -5.52 16.06 -11.79
N ILE A 606 -5.63 16.42 -10.52
CA ILE A 606 -4.49 16.74 -9.65
C ILE A 606 -4.52 15.78 -8.44
N SER A 607 -3.37 15.42 -7.90
CA SER A 607 -3.31 14.56 -6.72
C SER A 607 -3.62 15.35 -5.43
N LEU A 608 -4.06 14.64 -4.41
CA LEU A 608 -4.34 15.24 -3.11
C LEU A 608 -3.04 15.78 -2.48
N GLU A 609 -1.92 15.07 -2.63
CA GLU A 609 -0.59 15.51 -2.21
C GLU A 609 -0.21 16.87 -2.82
N GLU A 610 -0.37 17.02 -4.14
CA GLU A 610 -0.04 18.29 -4.82
C GLU A 610 -0.91 19.45 -4.32
N MET A 611 -2.19 19.20 -4.09
CA MET A 611 -3.10 20.22 -3.58
C MET A 611 -2.80 20.60 -2.12
N VAL A 612 -2.44 19.65 -1.26
CA VAL A 612 -2.00 19.94 0.12
C VAL A 612 -0.75 20.79 0.11
N GLY A 613 0.28 20.39 -0.67
CA GLY A 613 1.53 21.13 -0.79
C GLY A 613 1.33 22.56 -1.31
N ALA A 614 0.50 22.73 -2.34
CA ALA A 614 0.20 24.04 -2.89
C ALA A 614 -0.56 24.94 -1.90
N PHE A 615 -1.57 24.44 -1.21
CA PHE A 615 -2.29 25.21 -0.19
C PHE A 615 -1.44 25.49 1.06
N ASN A 616 -0.51 24.59 1.38
CA ASN A 616 0.43 24.78 2.46
C ASN A 616 1.27 26.07 2.30
N THR A 617 1.55 26.49 1.07
CA THR A 617 2.24 27.74 0.77
C THR A 617 1.53 28.96 1.38
N PHE A 618 0.21 28.95 1.47
CA PHE A 618 -0.54 30.02 2.13
C PHE A 618 -0.31 30.04 3.64
N SER A 619 -0.30 28.87 4.30
CA SER A 619 -0.07 28.76 5.75
C SER A 619 1.38 29.03 6.12
N ASN A 620 2.32 28.79 5.20
CA ASN A 620 3.76 28.92 5.39
C ASN A 620 4.31 30.25 4.83
N GLY A 621 3.55 31.33 4.96
CA GLY A 621 4.02 32.67 4.62
C GLY A 621 4.49 32.86 3.16
N GLY A 622 3.98 32.07 2.22
CA GLY A 622 4.32 32.18 0.80
C GLY A 622 5.47 31.27 0.34
N VAL A 623 6.09 30.55 1.26
CA VAL A 623 7.15 29.58 0.94
C VAL A 623 6.53 28.20 0.65
N TYR A 624 6.74 27.69 -0.55
CA TYR A 624 6.42 26.31 -0.87
C TYR A 624 7.44 25.39 -0.24
N VAL A 625 6.97 24.37 0.46
CA VAL A 625 7.77 23.31 1.07
C VAL A 625 7.25 21.97 0.55
N SER A 626 8.16 21.17 -0.06
CA SER A 626 7.76 19.87 -0.61
C SER A 626 7.37 18.90 0.50
N PRO A 627 6.37 18.02 0.30
CA PRO A 627 6.02 16.99 1.28
C PRO A 627 7.20 16.05 1.58
N VAL A 628 7.49 15.85 2.87
CA VAL A 628 8.53 14.97 3.39
C VAL A 628 7.89 13.77 4.06
N TYR A 629 8.29 12.57 3.65
CA TYR A 629 7.76 11.30 4.18
C TYR A 629 8.72 10.59 5.14
N VAL A 630 10.03 10.82 4.95
CA VAL A 630 11.12 10.18 5.69
C VAL A 630 12.14 11.24 6.05
N THR A 631 12.59 11.25 7.30
CA THR A 631 13.65 12.16 7.78
C THR A 631 15.03 11.55 7.62
N ARG A 632 15.17 10.25 7.93
CA ARG A 632 16.44 9.54 7.81
C ARG A 632 16.25 8.03 7.69
N ILE A 633 17.27 7.39 7.17
CA ILE A 633 17.40 5.93 7.12
C ILE A 633 18.70 5.55 7.84
N GLU A 634 18.61 4.56 8.71
CA GLU A 634 19.73 3.99 9.45
C GLU A 634 19.93 2.52 9.08
N ASP A 635 21.16 2.05 9.18
CA ASP A 635 21.46 0.63 9.10
C ASP A 635 21.04 -0.11 10.40
N ARG A 636 21.20 -1.43 10.41
CA ARG A 636 20.90 -2.26 11.59
C ARG A 636 21.74 -1.91 12.83
N HIS A 637 22.87 -1.22 12.67
CA HIS A 637 23.78 -0.83 13.73
C HIS A 637 23.49 0.59 14.25
N GLY A 638 22.53 1.31 13.65
CA GLY A 638 22.18 2.68 14.01
C GLY A 638 22.99 3.75 13.28
N ASN A 639 23.81 3.36 12.28
CA ASN A 639 24.53 4.35 11.47
C ASN A 639 23.57 4.97 10.45
N VAL A 640 23.60 6.30 10.34
CA VAL A 640 22.78 7.03 9.38
C VAL A 640 23.31 6.79 7.96
N ILE A 641 22.49 6.19 7.10
CA ILE A 641 22.78 5.95 5.69
C ILE A 641 22.39 7.15 4.84
N ALA A 642 21.23 7.76 5.14
CA ALA A 642 20.71 8.89 4.40
C ALA A 642 19.86 9.80 5.30
N SER A 643 19.86 11.11 5.00
CA SER A 643 18.98 12.10 5.59
C SER A 643 18.26 12.88 4.48
N PHE A 644 17.00 13.24 4.75
CA PHE A 644 16.13 13.90 3.80
C PHE A 644 15.61 15.21 4.39
N HIS A 645 15.60 16.24 3.57
CA HIS A 645 15.11 17.57 3.92
C HIS A 645 14.15 18.04 2.83
N PRO A 646 13.19 18.92 3.15
CA PRO A 646 12.29 19.47 2.15
C PRO A 646 13.07 20.29 1.10
N VAL A 647 12.46 20.37 -0.07
CA VAL A 647 12.84 21.39 -1.06
C VAL A 647 11.94 22.59 -0.79
N GLU A 648 12.56 23.73 -0.54
CA GLU A 648 11.87 24.98 -0.23
C GLU A 648 12.09 25.99 -1.36
N SER A 649 11.05 26.77 -1.66
CA SER A 649 11.14 27.87 -2.61
C SER A 649 10.12 28.95 -2.28
N GLU A 650 10.51 30.20 -2.34
CA GLU A 650 9.59 31.31 -2.27
C GLU A 650 8.72 31.32 -3.54
N ALA A 651 7.43 31.04 -3.36
CA ALA A 651 6.46 30.99 -4.45
C ALA A 651 5.71 32.32 -4.60
N ILE A 652 5.39 32.96 -3.47
CA ILE A 652 4.67 34.25 -3.37
C ILE A 652 5.18 35.01 -2.14
N SER A 653 4.95 36.34 -2.10
CA SER A 653 5.33 37.13 -0.92
C SER A 653 4.50 36.77 0.31
N HIS A 654 5.04 37.04 1.52
CA HIS A 654 4.38 36.81 2.79
C HIS A 654 3.07 37.61 2.89
N GLU A 655 3.07 38.85 2.41
CA GLU A 655 1.88 39.71 2.40
C GLU A 655 0.76 39.13 1.52
N THR A 656 1.11 38.65 0.32
CA THR A 656 0.17 38.01 -0.58
C THR A 656 -0.38 36.70 0.01
N ALA A 657 0.45 35.90 0.67
CA ALA A 657 0.04 34.69 1.33
C ALA A 657 -0.96 34.99 2.47
N TYR A 658 -0.67 36.00 3.30
CA TYR A 658 -1.56 36.39 4.39
C TYR A 658 -2.88 37.00 3.88
N LEU A 659 -2.84 37.75 2.78
CA LEU A 659 -4.02 38.25 2.09
C LEU A 659 -4.92 37.11 1.63
N MET A 660 -4.34 36.09 1.03
CA MET A 660 -5.07 34.88 0.61
C MET A 660 -5.61 34.07 1.79
N LEU A 661 -4.83 33.96 2.88
CA LEU A 661 -5.31 33.36 4.12
C LEU A 661 -6.54 34.11 4.66
N SER A 662 -6.53 35.44 4.64
CA SER A 662 -7.66 36.25 5.09
C SER A 662 -8.91 35.99 4.25
N LEU A 663 -8.78 35.86 2.92
CA LEU A 663 -9.86 35.45 2.05
C LEU A 663 -10.33 34.00 2.34
N LEU A 664 -9.43 33.06 2.57
CA LEU A 664 -9.76 31.66 2.89
C LEU A 664 -10.35 31.49 4.30
N LYS A 665 -9.95 32.34 5.28
CA LYS A 665 -10.62 32.45 6.60
C LYS A 665 -12.07 32.87 6.44
N ASN A 666 -12.33 33.72 5.48
CA ASN A 666 -13.72 34.17 5.20
C ASN A 666 -14.59 33.03 4.62
N VAL A 667 -14.04 32.05 3.93
CA VAL A 667 -14.76 30.83 3.48
C VAL A 667 -15.32 30.03 4.68
N VAL A 668 -14.65 30.09 5.82
CA VAL A 668 -15.06 29.43 7.07
C VAL A 668 -15.98 30.32 7.92
N ASN A 669 -15.72 31.63 7.95
CA ASN A 669 -16.33 32.54 8.93
C ASN A 669 -17.56 33.30 8.42
N MET A 670 -17.62 33.49 7.08
CA MET A 670 -18.66 34.36 6.52
C MET A 670 -20.07 33.86 6.82
N THR A 671 -20.89 34.74 7.38
CA THR A 671 -22.33 34.58 7.47
C THR A 671 -22.97 35.93 7.32
N GLY A 672 -24.08 36.07 6.62
CA GLY A 672 -24.76 37.34 6.43
C GLY A 672 -26.19 37.20 5.94
N ARG A 673 -26.86 38.33 5.90
CA ARG A 673 -28.19 38.46 5.30
C ARG A 673 -28.24 39.70 4.42
N TYR A 674 -28.83 39.54 3.26
CA TYR A 674 -29.12 40.67 2.37
C TYR A 674 -30.58 40.62 1.95
N ARG A 675 -31.34 41.64 2.29
CA ARG A 675 -32.82 41.71 2.04
C ARG A 675 -33.58 40.47 2.56
N GLY A 676 -33.18 39.96 3.73
CA GLY A 676 -33.80 38.78 4.35
C GLY A 676 -33.24 37.42 3.92
N GLU A 677 -32.60 37.34 2.78
CA GLU A 677 -31.97 36.10 2.28
C GLU A 677 -30.64 35.84 2.97
N PHE A 678 -30.46 34.62 3.48
CA PHE A 678 -29.24 34.18 4.19
C PHE A 678 -28.17 33.68 3.21
N TYR A 679 -26.90 33.99 3.49
CA TYR A 679 -25.76 33.45 2.82
C TYR A 679 -24.65 33.12 3.82
N SER A 680 -23.80 32.14 3.47
CA SER A 680 -22.65 31.78 4.28
C SER A 680 -21.50 31.24 3.42
N GLY A 681 -20.32 31.29 3.97
CA GLY A 681 -19.18 30.60 3.39
C GLY A 681 -19.39 29.07 3.31
N THR A 682 -18.86 28.44 2.29
CA THR A 682 -19.07 27.00 2.01
C THR A 682 -18.52 26.08 3.09
N SER A 683 -17.65 26.58 3.95
CA SER A 683 -17.00 25.82 5.04
C SER A 683 -17.47 26.21 6.44
N ASN A 684 -18.53 27.04 6.55
CA ASN A 684 -19.05 27.52 7.84
C ASN A 684 -19.51 26.39 8.78
N ARG A 685 -19.72 25.15 8.24
CA ARG A 685 -19.97 23.93 9.03
C ARG A 685 -18.92 23.68 10.08
N LEU A 686 -17.65 24.08 9.88
CA LEU A 686 -16.57 23.96 10.86
C LEU A 686 -16.87 24.77 12.15
N ARG A 687 -17.63 25.89 12.03
CA ARG A 687 -18.05 26.71 13.15
C ARG A 687 -19.28 26.12 13.85
N TRP A 688 -20.38 25.96 13.16
CA TRP A 688 -21.63 25.59 13.81
C TRP A 688 -21.78 24.12 14.19
N LYS A 689 -21.15 23.19 13.45
CA LYS A 689 -21.23 21.73 13.74
C LYS A 689 -20.11 21.29 14.66
N TYR A 690 -18.87 21.74 14.41
CA TYR A 690 -17.68 21.27 15.14
C TYR A 690 -17.29 22.21 16.29
N GLY A 691 -17.84 23.41 16.34
CA GLY A 691 -17.59 24.35 17.42
C GLY A 691 -16.18 24.93 17.45
N PHE A 692 -15.43 24.88 16.35
CA PHE A 692 -14.09 25.42 16.30
C PHE A 692 -14.12 26.95 16.40
N THR A 693 -13.37 27.52 17.34
CA THR A 693 -13.30 28.98 17.58
C THR A 693 -12.02 29.60 17.05
N GLY A 694 -10.92 28.82 16.98
CA GLY A 694 -9.60 29.28 16.54
C GLY A 694 -9.52 29.69 15.09
N GLU A 695 -8.36 30.14 14.66
CA GLU A 695 -8.11 30.51 13.28
C GLU A 695 -8.15 29.30 12.34
N LEU A 696 -9.05 29.34 11.38
CA LEU A 696 -9.21 28.34 10.34
C LEU A 696 -9.46 29.00 9.00
N ALA A 697 -8.79 28.50 7.97
CA ALA A 697 -9.03 28.83 6.59
C ALA A 697 -9.32 27.55 5.79
N GLY A 698 -9.92 27.64 4.63
CA GLY A 698 -10.15 26.45 3.83
C GLY A 698 -10.93 26.69 2.54
N LYS A 699 -11.03 25.65 1.74
CA LYS A 699 -11.77 25.67 0.48
C LYS A 699 -12.41 24.33 0.19
N THR A 700 -13.69 24.37 -0.16
CA THR A 700 -14.43 23.21 -0.70
C THR A 700 -14.24 23.09 -2.21
N GLY A 701 -14.20 21.87 -2.71
CA GLY A 701 -14.27 21.53 -4.13
C GLY A 701 -15.42 20.57 -4.40
N THR A 702 -16.12 20.80 -5.49
CA THR A 702 -17.17 19.92 -5.99
C THR A 702 -17.13 19.97 -7.49
N THR A 703 -17.10 18.83 -8.16
CA THR A 703 -17.22 18.72 -9.62
C THR A 703 -18.68 18.90 -10.06
N GLN A 704 -18.90 19.23 -11.33
CA GLN A 704 -20.23 19.56 -11.82
C GLN A 704 -21.27 18.44 -11.64
N ASN A 705 -20.85 17.19 -11.82
CA ASN A 705 -21.68 15.99 -11.64
C ASN A 705 -21.49 15.32 -10.28
N GLN A 706 -20.93 16.01 -9.28
CA GLN A 706 -20.72 15.55 -7.92
C GLN A 706 -19.85 14.25 -7.80
N SER A 707 -19.06 13.94 -8.82
CA SER A 707 -18.17 12.76 -8.83
C SER A 707 -17.01 12.87 -7.86
N ASP A 708 -16.63 14.10 -7.49
CA ASP A 708 -15.50 14.41 -6.62
C ASP A 708 -15.86 15.48 -5.60
N GLY A 709 -15.77 15.13 -4.33
CA GLY A 709 -15.89 16.04 -3.21
C GLY A 709 -14.54 16.28 -2.56
N TRP A 710 -14.13 17.55 -2.47
CA TRP A 710 -12.84 17.96 -1.88
C TRP A 710 -13.07 18.92 -0.72
N PHE A 711 -12.19 18.83 0.24
CA PHE A 711 -12.00 19.88 1.23
C PHE A 711 -10.52 20.01 1.56
N ILE A 712 -10.01 21.25 1.52
CA ILE A 712 -8.66 21.58 1.96
C ILE A 712 -8.81 22.59 3.07
N GLY A 713 -8.33 22.25 4.26
CA GLY A 713 -8.39 23.09 5.46
C GLY A 713 -6.99 23.43 5.94
N LEU A 714 -6.86 24.66 6.39
CA LEU A 714 -5.65 25.26 6.91
C LEU A 714 -5.90 25.67 8.35
N ALA A 715 -5.09 25.17 9.24
CA ALA A 715 -4.91 25.66 10.61
C ALA A 715 -3.46 26.11 10.79
N PRO A 716 -3.13 26.93 11.76
CA PRO A 716 -1.79 27.52 11.88
C PRO A 716 -0.66 26.49 11.89
N ARG A 717 -0.88 25.33 12.49
CA ARG A 717 0.15 24.27 12.63
C ARG A 717 -0.12 23.01 11.80
N ILE A 718 -1.19 23.00 11.00
CA ILE A 718 -1.51 21.83 10.19
C ILE A 718 -2.34 22.21 8.96
N THR A 719 -1.87 21.80 7.79
CA THR A 719 -2.61 21.82 6.53
C THR A 719 -3.08 20.41 6.23
N ALA A 720 -4.38 20.21 6.00
CA ALA A 720 -4.90 18.89 5.67
C ALA A 720 -5.99 18.95 4.61
N ALA A 721 -6.08 17.88 3.82
CA ALA A 721 -7.11 17.75 2.81
C ALA A 721 -7.75 16.36 2.80
N ALA A 722 -9.02 16.34 2.43
CA ALA A 722 -9.79 15.13 2.17
C ALA A 722 -10.37 15.16 0.76
N TRP A 723 -10.42 13.99 0.15
CA TRP A 723 -11.15 13.72 -1.08
C TRP A 723 -12.08 12.52 -0.89
N VAL A 724 -13.28 12.58 -1.46
CA VAL A 724 -14.25 11.49 -1.50
C VAL A 724 -14.86 11.41 -2.89
N GLY A 725 -15.04 10.20 -3.41
CA GLY A 725 -15.68 9.96 -4.70
C GLY A 725 -15.87 8.47 -5.00
N GLY A 726 -16.49 8.16 -6.14
CA GLY A 726 -16.58 6.80 -6.65
C GLY A 726 -15.28 6.34 -7.30
N GLU A 727 -15.13 5.03 -7.50
CA GLU A 727 -14.00 4.48 -8.27
C GLU A 727 -14.01 5.01 -9.72
N ASP A 728 -15.16 5.03 -10.35
CA ASP A 728 -15.42 5.66 -11.66
C ASP A 728 -16.19 6.98 -11.45
N ARG A 729 -16.02 7.96 -12.34
CA ARG A 729 -16.70 9.27 -12.24
C ARG A 729 -18.21 9.19 -12.39
N SER A 730 -18.71 8.15 -13.03
CA SER A 730 -20.15 7.87 -13.12
C SER A 730 -20.77 7.29 -11.85
N ILE A 731 -19.97 7.15 -10.78
CA ILE A 731 -20.43 6.66 -9.48
C ILE A 731 -20.42 7.85 -8.51
N HIS A 732 -21.54 8.49 -8.35
CA HIS A 732 -21.68 9.72 -7.57
C HIS A 732 -23.11 9.89 -7.04
N PHE A 733 -23.29 10.82 -6.10
CA PHE A 733 -24.64 11.25 -5.66
C PHE A 733 -25.36 12.05 -6.75
N ASP A 734 -26.67 12.01 -6.76
CA ASP A 734 -27.49 12.68 -7.78
C ASP A 734 -27.64 14.19 -7.55
N ASN A 735 -27.41 14.63 -6.33
CA ASN A 735 -27.68 16.00 -5.96
C ASN A 735 -26.50 16.63 -5.20
N ILE A 736 -26.40 17.94 -5.34
CA ILE A 736 -25.33 18.73 -4.73
C ILE A 736 -25.34 18.71 -3.19
N THR A 737 -26.52 18.52 -2.58
CA THR A 737 -26.65 18.48 -1.12
C THR A 737 -25.86 17.33 -0.53
N MET A 738 -25.97 16.15 -1.12
CA MET A 738 -25.22 14.95 -0.69
C MET A 738 -23.82 14.93 -1.29
N GLY A 739 -23.68 15.23 -2.60
CA GLY A 739 -22.43 15.09 -3.36
C GLY A 739 -21.50 16.31 -3.30
N SER A 740 -21.77 17.33 -2.47
CA SER A 740 -20.85 18.47 -2.32
C SER A 740 -19.64 18.14 -1.43
N GLY A 741 -18.53 18.80 -1.69
CA GLY A 741 -17.33 18.70 -0.83
C GLY A 741 -17.60 19.09 0.62
N THR A 742 -18.55 20.01 0.86
CA THR A 742 -19.03 20.39 2.21
C THR A 742 -19.64 19.22 2.96
N ASN A 743 -20.28 18.28 2.25
CA ASN A 743 -20.94 17.13 2.87
C ASN A 743 -20.08 15.87 2.81
N MET A 744 -19.33 15.67 1.73
CA MET A 744 -18.50 14.46 1.54
C MET A 744 -17.16 14.54 2.26
N ALA A 745 -16.37 15.59 2.03
CA ALA A 745 -14.96 15.65 2.42
C ALA A 745 -14.69 16.52 3.67
N LEU A 746 -15.36 17.68 3.80
CA LEU A 746 -15.17 18.57 4.95
C LEU A 746 -15.36 17.86 6.30
N PRO A 747 -16.35 16.94 6.49
CA PRO A 747 -16.51 16.27 7.77
C PRO A 747 -15.33 15.38 8.15
N ILE A 748 -14.59 14.80 7.20
CA ILE A 748 -13.37 14.03 7.49
C ILE A 748 -12.32 14.94 8.14
N TYR A 749 -12.11 16.14 7.57
CA TYR A 749 -11.22 17.13 8.16
C TYR A 749 -11.71 17.57 9.55
N GLY A 750 -13.01 17.86 9.70
CA GLY A 750 -13.60 18.27 10.96
C GLY A 750 -13.44 17.22 12.07
N GLU A 751 -13.72 15.95 11.76
CA GLU A 751 -13.55 14.84 12.70
C GLU A 751 -12.08 14.59 13.07
N PHE A 752 -11.18 14.72 12.11
CA PHE A 752 -9.74 14.64 12.36
C PHE A 752 -9.26 15.76 13.27
N LEU A 753 -9.55 17.02 12.90
CA LEU A 753 -9.07 18.19 13.65
C LEU A 753 -9.66 18.23 15.07
N LYS A 754 -10.90 17.77 15.25
CA LYS A 754 -11.54 17.66 16.57
C LYS A 754 -10.74 16.74 17.51
N ARG A 755 -10.24 15.61 17.00
CA ARG A 755 -9.42 14.69 17.77
C ARG A 755 -8.03 15.26 18.04
N VAL A 756 -7.43 15.93 17.05
CA VAL A 756 -6.13 16.59 17.20
C VAL A 756 -6.19 17.67 18.29
N TYR A 757 -7.19 18.53 18.28
CA TYR A 757 -7.37 19.57 19.31
C TYR A 757 -7.72 19.01 20.70
N ALA A 758 -8.30 17.84 20.77
CA ALA A 758 -8.59 17.17 22.05
C ALA A 758 -7.36 16.51 22.69
N ASP A 759 -6.30 16.24 21.91
CA ASP A 759 -5.05 15.61 22.39
C ASP A 759 -3.95 16.64 22.62
N SER A 760 -3.83 17.11 23.85
CA SER A 760 -2.80 18.10 24.25
C SER A 760 -1.36 17.63 24.01
N THR A 761 -1.12 16.32 23.89
CA THR A 761 0.23 15.78 23.64
C THR A 761 0.77 16.11 22.26
N LEU A 762 -0.11 16.49 21.31
CA LEU A 762 0.28 16.88 19.95
C LEU A 762 0.76 18.33 19.85
N GLY A 763 0.55 19.16 20.90
CA GLY A 763 0.98 20.56 20.92
C GLY A 763 0.31 21.46 19.86
N ILE A 764 -0.88 21.09 19.41
CA ILE A 764 -1.70 21.84 18.45
C ILE A 764 -3.00 22.25 19.13
N SER A 765 -3.30 23.53 19.16
CA SER A 765 -4.44 24.07 19.87
C SER A 765 -5.29 25.03 19.02
N MET A 766 -6.53 25.30 19.48
CA MET A 766 -7.39 26.33 18.87
C MET A 766 -6.88 27.76 19.11
N GLU A 767 -5.91 27.93 20.02
CA GLU A 767 -5.33 29.24 20.36
C GLU A 767 -4.17 29.60 19.43
N ASP A 768 -3.71 28.66 18.60
CA ASP A 768 -2.67 28.92 17.62
C ASP A 768 -3.17 29.91 16.56
N GLU A 769 -2.31 30.83 16.14
CA GLU A 769 -2.62 31.89 15.17
C GLU A 769 -1.66 31.80 13.96
N PHE A 770 -2.15 32.21 12.78
CA PHE A 770 -1.31 32.37 11.61
C PHE A 770 -0.35 33.54 11.77
N VAL A 771 0.88 33.37 11.30
CA VAL A 771 1.90 34.43 11.35
C VAL A 771 1.48 35.59 10.44
N ARG A 772 1.28 36.76 11.04
CA ARG A 772 0.92 37.97 10.33
C ARG A 772 2.17 38.76 9.98
N PRO A 773 2.29 39.30 8.70
CA PRO A 773 3.37 40.20 8.35
C PRO A 773 3.33 41.47 9.22
N MET A 774 4.51 42.00 9.58
CA MET A 774 4.58 43.27 10.31
C MET A 774 4.01 44.41 9.46
N ASP A 775 3.22 45.27 10.10
CA ASP A 775 2.64 46.47 9.51
C ASP A 775 1.78 46.23 8.26
N PHE A 776 1.37 44.97 8.00
CA PHE A 776 0.50 44.65 6.88
C PHE A 776 -0.98 44.65 7.32
N TYR A 777 -1.81 45.42 6.65
CA TYR A 777 -3.23 45.50 6.87
C TYR A 777 -3.99 45.04 5.64
N VAL A 778 -4.96 44.16 5.87
CA VAL A 778 -5.91 43.72 4.86
C VAL A 778 -7.28 44.28 5.18
N ASP A 779 -7.76 45.13 4.33
CA ASP A 779 -9.12 45.62 4.45
C ASP A 779 -10.14 44.55 4.08
N MET A 780 -10.87 44.08 5.07
CA MET A 780 -11.95 43.10 4.92
C MET A 780 -13.29 43.69 5.38
N ASP A 781 -13.27 44.95 5.82
CA ASP A 781 -14.46 45.64 6.37
C ASP A 781 -15.24 46.39 5.26
N CYS A 782 -15.79 45.63 4.35
CA CYS A 782 -16.59 46.11 3.23
C CYS A 782 -17.87 45.29 3.10
N PRO A 783 -18.93 45.90 2.49
CA PRO A 783 -20.17 45.18 2.19
C PRO A 783 -19.91 43.95 1.31
N ASP A 784 -20.53 42.83 1.65
CA ASP A 784 -20.49 41.64 0.80
C ASP A 784 -21.30 41.81 -0.49
N ILE A 785 -22.46 42.50 -0.38
CA ILE A 785 -23.44 42.70 -1.47
C ILE A 785 -24.00 44.12 -1.41
N THR A 786 -24.06 44.79 -2.58
CA THR A 786 -24.67 46.13 -2.72
C THR A 786 -25.60 46.21 -3.92
N GLU A 787 -26.44 47.26 -3.97
CA GLU A 787 -27.25 47.55 -5.15
C GLU A 787 -26.36 47.99 -6.32
N THR A 788 -26.79 47.67 -7.53
CA THR A 788 -26.19 48.21 -8.74
C THR A 788 -26.59 49.68 -8.88
N THR A 789 -25.68 50.60 -8.59
CA THR A 789 -25.91 52.03 -8.88
C THR A 789 -25.46 52.28 -10.33
N GLY A 790 -26.36 52.85 -11.12
CA GLY A 790 -26.22 53.05 -12.58
C GLY A 790 -24.99 53.84 -13.07
N ASN A 791 -24.23 54.45 -12.15
CA ASN A 791 -23.04 55.29 -12.49
C ASN A 791 -21.70 54.54 -12.37
N ASN A 792 -21.64 53.30 -11.80
CA ASN A 792 -20.38 52.63 -11.56
C ASN A 792 -19.98 51.60 -12.65
N LEU A 793 -20.80 51.47 -13.71
CA LEU A 793 -20.49 50.52 -14.79
C LEU A 793 -19.52 51.07 -15.85
N ASN A 794 -19.30 52.38 -15.92
CA ASN A 794 -18.51 53.01 -16.99
C ASN A 794 -17.10 53.47 -16.61
N ASP A 795 -16.72 53.50 -15.33
CA ASP A 795 -15.44 54.11 -14.91
C ASP A 795 -14.30 53.11 -14.66
N LYS A 796 -14.52 51.81 -14.80
CA LYS A 796 -13.50 50.78 -14.62
C LYS A 796 -13.49 49.67 -15.72
N PHE A 797 -14.11 49.92 -16.90
CA PHE A 797 -14.17 48.96 -17.97
C PHE A 797 -13.58 49.50 -19.27
#